data_7c5e3070556819d55e88cfd66414a11c
#
_entry.id   7c5e3070556819d55e88cfd66414a11c
#
_cell.length_a   1.000
_cell.length_b   1.000
_cell.length_c   1.000
_cell.angle_alpha   90.00
_cell.angle_beta   90.00
_cell.angle_gamma   90.00
#
_symmetry.space_group_name_H-M   'P 1'
#
loop_
_entity.id
_entity.type
_entity.pdbx_description
1 polymer ?
#
loop_
_entity_poly.entity_id
_entity_poly.type
_entity_poly.pdbx_seq_one_letter_code
_entity_poly.pdbx_strand_id
1 'polypeptide(L)'
;MTHPADRHALIRVTGARENNLKNIDIELPKRRLTVFTGVSGSGKSSLVFDTIAAESQRLINETYPAFVQGFMPNLARPDVDVLDGLTTAILVDQQRIGSDPRSTVGTATDTGAMLRILFSRLAEPHIGSPQAFSFNVASVSGAGAVTLEKSGRTVKERRAFTIVGGMCPRCEGRGTVTDIDLTALYDDTKSLNDGALTIPGFSMDGWYGRIFRGCGFFDPDKPINTFTKRELDALLYKEATKLKVDGVNLTYLGLIPQIQKSFLAKDVEAMQPHIRAFVERAVTFTVCPECAGTRLSEKARSATIDGVNIADVCAMQITDLAAWIAGMAKKPAAASVAPLLESLQHTLDSFVQIGLGYLSLDRPAGTLSGGEAQRVKMIRHLGSSLTDVTYVFDEPTIGLHPHDIGRMNSLLSALRDKGNTVLVVEHKPDTIGIADHVVDLGPGAGSAGGEVVFQGTVAALRHSDTVTGRHLSYRATLKENVREHRGALEIRGADTHNLRNVDVDIPLGILTVLTGVAGSGKSSLIDGSVAGRDGVVVVDQSPIRGSRRSNPATYTGLLDPIRKAFAKANQVKPGLFSSNSTGACPACNGAGIIYTDLGVMATVETTCEDCGGKRFGASVLQYRLGGRSIAEVLDLTVADAERYFADPESKVPAAQKILSRMVEVGLGYLTLGQPLTTLSGGERQRLKLAARLTDTGADRADTFVLDEPTTGLHLADVQHLLDLLDGLVDAGRSVIVIEHHQAVMAHADWIIDLGPGAGHDGGLVVFEGTPAELVAGQTTLTGKHLAEYVGG
;
A
#
# COMPACT_ATOMS: atom_id res chain seq x y z
N MET A 1 23.79 40.52 -20.85
CA MET A 1 23.08 39.54 -21.70
C MET A 1 23.18 38.19 -20.97
N THR A 2 22.05 37.56 -20.64
CA THR A 2 22.06 36.20 -20.04
C THR A 2 22.59 35.21 -21.08
N HIS A 3 23.44 34.26 -20.65
CA HIS A 3 23.98 33.23 -21.52
C HIS A 3 22.82 32.40 -22.13
N PRO A 4 22.89 31.90 -23.37
CA PRO A 4 21.85 31.05 -23.95
C PRO A 4 21.45 29.86 -23.09
N ALA A 5 22.37 29.27 -22.32
CA ALA A 5 22.13 28.20 -21.38
C ALA A 5 21.24 28.60 -20.19
N ASP A 6 21.14 29.89 -19.86
CA ASP A 6 20.29 30.41 -18.78
C ASP A 6 18.84 30.61 -19.20
N ARG A 7 18.49 30.32 -20.46
CA ARG A 7 17.15 30.48 -21.02
C ARG A 7 16.24 29.26 -20.74
N HIS A 8 16.78 28.19 -20.14
CA HIS A 8 16.02 26.98 -19.79
C HIS A 8 15.35 27.10 -18.42
N ALA A 9 14.58 28.17 -18.19
CA ALA A 9 13.92 28.44 -16.92
C ALA A 9 12.53 27.78 -16.79
N LEU A 10 12.02 27.16 -17.87
CA LEU A 10 10.67 26.59 -17.94
C LEU A 10 10.72 25.12 -18.37
N ILE A 11 9.78 24.34 -17.87
CA ILE A 11 9.33 23.08 -18.48
C ILE A 11 8.13 23.45 -19.34
N ARG A 12 8.15 23.07 -20.63
CA ARG A 12 7.07 23.32 -21.56
C ARG A 12 6.42 22.01 -21.96
N VAL A 13 5.11 21.96 -21.83
CA VAL A 13 4.25 20.87 -22.28
C VAL A 13 3.33 21.43 -23.32
N THR A 14 3.28 20.83 -24.52
CA THR A 14 2.38 21.25 -25.59
C THR A 14 1.63 20.05 -26.13
N GLY A 15 0.31 20.14 -26.18
CA GLY A 15 -0.54 19.12 -26.77
C GLY A 15 -0.62 17.84 -25.93
N ALA A 16 -0.64 17.92 -24.61
CA ALA A 16 -0.77 16.74 -23.75
C ALA A 16 -2.19 16.17 -23.80
N ARG A 17 -2.29 14.86 -24.12
CA ARG A 17 -3.55 14.11 -24.33
C ARG A 17 -3.60 12.79 -23.56
N GLU A 18 -2.69 12.60 -22.61
CA GLU A 18 -2.64 11.35 -21.84
C GLU A 18 -3.93 11.18 -21.00
N ASN A 19 -4.53 10.01 -21.02
CA ASN A 19 -5.78 9.66 -20.34
C ASN A 19 -6.95 10.62 -20.67
N ASN A 20 -7.35 11.47 -19.70
CA ASN A 20 -8.45 12.41 -19.86
C ASN A 20 -8.02 13.83 -20.20
N LEU A 21 -6.73 14.09 -20.46
CA LEU A 21 -6.24 15.42 -20.81
C LEU A 21 -6.73 15.86 -22.20
N LYS A 22 -7.15 17.11 -22.29
CA LYS A 22 -7.75 17.70 -23.50
C LYS A 22 -6.78 18.63 -24.21
N ASN A 23 -5.69 18.09 -24.76
CA ASN A 23 -4.71 18.87 -25.53
C ASN A 23 -4.15 20.05 -24.75
N ILE A 24 -3.59 19.77 -23.56
CA ILE A 24 -3.10 20.81 -22.63
C ILE A 24 -1.79 21.41 -23.12
N ASP A 25 -1.74 22.74 -23.11
CA ASP A 25 -0.52 23.52 -23.23
C ASP A 25 -0.23 24.23 -21.91
N ILE A 26 1.00 24.05 -21.35
CA ILE A 26 1.39 24.64 -20.09
C ILE A 26 2.89 24.91 -20.01
N GLU A 27 3.26 26.02 -19.33
CA GLU A 27 4.64 26.36 -18.99
C GLU A 27 4.81 26.38 -17.47
N LEU A 28 5.75 25.60 -16.96
CA LEU A 28 6.04 25.45 -15.52
C LEU A 28 7.40 26.06 -15.18
N PRO A 29 7.48 26.96 -14.19
CA PRO A 29 8.74 27.56 -13.80
C PRO A 29 9.63 26.54 -13.08
N LYS A 30 10.88 26.42 -13.54
CA LYS A 30 11.90 25.61 -12.87
C LYS A 30 12.39 26.28 -11.59
N ARG A 31 12.92 25.47 -10.66
CA ARG A 31 13.46 25.91 -9.37
C ARG A 31 12.41 26.66 -8.54
N ARG A 32 11.17 26.25 -8.68
CA ARG A 32 10.00 26.73 -7.94
C ARG A 32 9.19 25.57 -7.44
N LEU A 33 8.37 25.85 -6.44
CA LEU A 33 7.38 24.93 -5.94
C LEU A 33 6.07 25.20 -6.69
N THR A 34 5.67 24.25 -7.54
CA THR A 34 4.40 24.28 -8.28
C THR A 34 3.44 23.25 -7.69
N VAL A 35 2.26 23.71 -7.28
CA VAL A 35 1.19 22.84 -6.79
C VAL A 35 0.14 22.65 -7.87
N PHE A 36 -0.17 21.39 -8.18
CA PHE A 36 -1.26 20.98 -9.05
C PHE A 36 -2.46 20.63 -8.19
N THR A 37 -3.56 21.33 -8.40
CA THR A 37 -4.80 21.14 -7.65
C THR A 37 -5.99 20.96 -8.60
N GLY A 38 -7.20 20.81 -8.05
CA GLY A 38 -8.43 20.58 -8.81
C GLY A 38 -9.22 19.39 -8.31
N VAL A 39 -10.45 19.22 -8.75
CA VAL A 39 -11.34 18.13 -8.30
C VAL A 39 -10.75 16.76 -8.56
N SER A 40 -11.18 15.74 -7.77
CA SER A 40 -10.73 14.36 -7.96
C SER A 40 -11.08 13.89 -9.38
N GLY A 41 -10.11 13.21 -10.05
CA GLY A 41 -10.31 12.77 -11.45
C GLY A 41 -10.20 13.86 -12.52
N SER A 42 -9.73 15.08 -12.20
CA SER A 42 -9.58 16.19 -13.18
C SER A 42 -8.39 16.07 -14.13
N GLY A 43 -7.51 15.06 -13.96
CA GLY A 43 -6.34 14.83 -14.81
C GLY A 43 -4.98 15.27 -14.23
N LYS A 44 -4.92 15.65 -12.94
CA LYS A 44 -3.66 16.06 -12.28
C LYS A 44 -2.56 15.00 -12.40
N SER A 45 -2.86 13.77 -12.02
CA SER A 45 -1.90 12.66 -12.08
C SER A 45 -1.50 12.35 -13.51
N SER A 46 -2.43 12.43 -14.47
CA SER A 46 -2.16 12.23 -15.89
C SER A 46 -1.15 13.26 -16.42
N LEU A 47 -1.27 14.53 -16.01
CA LEU A 47 -0.31 15.57 -16.43
C LEU A 47 1.04 15.42 -15.72
N VAL A 48 1.03 15.23 -14.40
CA VAL A 48 2.26 15.30 -13.59
C VAL A 48 3.04 13.98 -13.64
N PHE A 49 2.37 12.84 -13.43
CA PHE A 49 3.01 11.53 -13.35
C PHE A 49 3.09 10.84 -14.71
N ASP A 50 1.96 10.73 -15.42
CA ASP A 50 1.89 9.94 -16.65
C ASP A 50 2.46 10.71 -17.87
N THR A 51 2.59 12.04 -17.80
CA THR A 51 3.19 12.86 -18.86
C THR A 51 4.59 13.36 -18.48
N ILE A 52 4.70 14.29 -17.51
CA ILE A 52 5.98 15.00 -17.21
C ILE A 52 7.01 14.04 -16.61
N ALA A 53 6.64 13.34 -15.55
CA ALA A 53 7.56 12.45 -14.85
C ALA A 53 7.90 11.19 -15.65
N ALA A 54 6.91 10.60 -16.34
CA ALA A 54 7.11 9.42 -17.19
C ALA A 54 8.10 9.70 -18.31
N GLU A 55 7.96 10.83 -19.02
CA GLU A 55 8.89 11.19 -20.11
C GLU A 55 10.30 11.48 -19.58
N SER A 56 10.42 12.19 -18.45
CA SER A 56 11.73 12.41 -17.83
C SER A 56 12.42 11.10 -17.48
N GLN A 57 11.70 10.14 -16.89
CA GLN A 57 12.26 8.82 -16.56
C GLN A 57 12.60 8.01 -17.81
N ARG A 58 11.73 8.06 -18.84
CA ARG A 58 11.97 7.39 -20.12
C ARG A 58 13.27 7.88 -20.76
N LEU A 59 13.46 9.20 -20.86
CA LEU A 59 14.66 9.81 -21.40
C LEU A 59 15.93 9.43 -20.64
N ILE A 60 15.85 9.35 -19.30
CA ILE A 60 16.98 8.90 -18.46
C ILE A 60 17.26 7.41 -18.73
N ASN A 61 16.22 6.56 -18.80
CA ASN A 61 16.39 5.13 -19.07
C ASN A 61 17.09 4.89 -20.40
N GLU A 62 16.83 5.70 -21.42
CA GLU A 62 17.51 5.63 -22.73
C GLU A 62 19.01 5.93 -22.66
N THR A 63 19.48 6.62 -21.63
CA THR A 63 20.92 6.90 -21.46
C THR A 63 21.73 5.69 -20.97
N TYR A 64 21.07 4.66 -20.44
CA TYR A 64 21.74 3.47 -19.93
C TYR A 64 22.04 2.46 -21.07
N PRO A 65 23.04 1.58 -20.90
CA PRO A 65 23.27 0.48 -21.82
C PRO A 65 22.05 -0.44 -21.94
N ALA A 66 21.79 -1.01 -23.12
CA ALA A 66 20.64 -1.86 -23.39
C ALA A 66 20.43 -3.00 -22.36
N PHE A 67 21.53 -3.57 -21.85
CA PHE A 67 21.47 -4.57 -20.78
C PHE A 67 20.81 -4.02 -19.49
N VAL A 68 21.13 -2.80 -19.09
CA VAL A 68 20.58 -2.15 -17.88
C VAL A 68 19.13 -1.74 -18.13
N GLN A 69 18.82 -1.24 -19.36
CA GLN A 69 17.46 -0.89 -19.75
C GLN A 69 16.48 -2.07 -19.59
N GLY A 70 16.95 -3.31 -19.86
CA GLY A 70 16.17 -4.53 -19.70
C GLY A 70 15.70 -4.83 -18.27
N PHE A 71 16.33 -4.21 -17.25
CA PHE A 71 15.92 -4.33 -15.84
C PHE A 71 15.09 -3.14 -15.35
N MET A 72 14.91 -2.12 -16.19
CA MET A 72 14.16 -0.92 -15.83
C MET A 72 12.70 -1.02 -16.31
N PRO A 73 11.76 -0.30 -15.67
CA PRO A 73 10.40 -0.21 -16.17
C PRO A 73 10.39 0.30 -17.61
N ASN A 74 9.72 -0.43 -18.50
CA ASN A 74 9.51 0.02 -19.86
C ASN A 74 8.37 1.04 -19.87
N LEU A 75 8.74 2.32 -19.96
CA LEU A 75 7.80 3.42 -20.01
C LEU A 75 7.48 3.72 -21.48
N ALA A 76 6.21 3.69 -21.84
CA ALA A 76 5.75 4.18 -23.13
C ALA A 76 5.97 5.70 -23.20
N ARG A 77 6.19 6.22 -24.43
CA ARG A 77 6.19 7.66 -24.65
C ARG A 77 4.77 8.19 -24.42
N PRO A 78 4.58 9.20 -23.56
CA PRO A 78 3.26 9.79 -23.33
C PRO A 78 2.73 10.47 -24.63
N ASP A 79 1.40 10.56 -24.71
CA ASP A 79 0.72 11.25 -25.82
C ASP A 79 0.81 12.78 -25.63
N VAL A 80 1.90 13.35 -26.15
CA VAL A 80 2.23 14.78 -26.06
C VAL A 80 2.99 15.20 -27.32
N ASP A 81 2.67 16.38 -27.86
CA ASP A 81 3.34 16.88 -29.07
C ASP A 81 4.78 17.32 -28.76
N VAL A 82 4.95 18.17 -27.74
CA VAL A 82 6.26 18.67 -27.30
C VAL A 82 6.36 18.64 -25.79
N LEU A 83 7.47 18.12 -25.29
CA LEU A 83 7.84 18.20 -23.88
C LEU A 83 9.32 18.58 -23.78
N ASP A 84 9.57 19.83 -23.38
CA ASP A 84 10.91 20.44 -23.39
C ASP A 84 11.29 20.98 -22.01
N GLY A 85 12.60 21.12 -21.77
CA GLY A 85 13.14 21.69 -20.55
C GLY A 85 13.12 20.74 -19.36
N LEU A 86 12.91 19.44 -19.52
CA LEU A 86 12.92 18.46 -18.43
C LEU A 86 14.30 18.35 -17.76
N THR A 87 14.28 18.09 -16.46
CA THR A 87 15.41 17.64 -15.67
C THR A 87 15.09 16.25 -15.09
N THR A 88 16.09 15.58 -14.53
CA THR A 88 15.91 14.28 -13.86
C THR A 88 14.73 14.32 -12.88
N ALA A 89 13.70 13.53 -13.10
CA ALA A 89 12.56 13.44 -12.19
C ALA A 89 12.77 12.34 -11.14
N ILE A 90 12.57 12.72 -9.88
CA ILE A 90 12.53 11.82 -8.73
C ILE A 90 11.09 11.75 -8.25
N LEU A 91 10.48 10.57 -8.39
CA LEU A 91 9.11 10.32 -7.97
C LEU A 91 9.07 9.93 -6.49
N VAL A 92 8.21 10.59 -5.74
CA VAL A 92 7.93 10.30 -4.33
C VAL A 92 6.44 10.01 -4.21
N ASP A 93 6.08 8.79 -4.55
CA ASP A 93 4.71 8.28 -4.55
C ASP A 93 4.40 7.46 -3.28
N GLN A 94 3.13 7.10 -3.12
CA GLN A 94 2.62 6.32 -2.00
C GLN A 94 2.77 4.79 -2.18
N GLN A 95 3.45 4.32 -3.23
CA GLN A 95 3.64 2.90 -3.44
C GLN A 95 4.48 2.30 -2.31
N ARG A 96 4.10 1.10 -1.88
CA ARG A 96 4.80 0.38 -0.80
C ARG A 96 6.26 0.14 -1.16
N ILE A 97 7.12 0.27 -0.16
CA ILE A 97 8.56 -0.01 -0.28
C ILE A 97 8.75 -1.53 -0.16
N GLY A 98 8.78 -2.23 -1.29
CA GLY A 98 9.09 -3.66 -1.36
C GLY A 98 8.08 -4.58 -0.66
N SER A 99 7.87 -5.75 -1.22
CA SER A 99 7.05 -6.84 -0.65
C SER A 99 7.88 -7.92 0.05
N ASP A 100 9.22 -7.82 0.00
CA ASP A 100 10.12 -8.80 0.66
C ASP A 100 10.02 -8.66 2.19
N PRO A 101 9.74 -9.72 2.94
CA PRO A 101 9.74 -9.72 4.40
C PRO A 101 11.06 -9.26 5.04
N ARG A 102 12.16 -9.27 4.29
CA ARG A 102 13.48 -8.77 4.70
C ARG A 102 13.65 -7.26 4.48
N SER A 103 12.70 -6.59 3.83
CA SER A 103 12.74 -5.14 3.68
C SER A 103 12.28 -4.47 4.96
N THR A 104 13.13 -3.61 5.53
CA THR A 104 12.85 -2.83 6.75
C THR A 104 13.09 -1.35 6.50
N VAL A 105 12.62 -0.49 7.40
CA VAL A 105 12.90 0.95 7.36
C VAL A 105 14.41 1.20 7.26
N GLY A 106 15.22 0.49 8.06
CA GLY A 106 16.67 0.62 8.04
C GLY A 106 17.35 0.18 6.74
N THR A 107 16.79 -0.83 6.04
CA THR A 107 17.31 -1.23 4.72
C THR A 107 16.85 -0.30 3.61
N ALA A 108 15.63 0.24 3.72
CA ALA A 108 15.06 1.16 2.74
C ALA A 108 15.76 2.53 2.70
N THR A 109 16.39 2.95 3.81
CA THR A 109 17.01 4.28 3.97
C THR A 109 18.54 4.23 4.06
N ASP A 110 19.15 3.06 3.85
CA ASP A 110 20.57 2.79 4.01
C ASP A 110 21.13 3.01 5.45
N THR A 111 20.28 3.44 6.39
CA THR A 111 20.65 3.65 7.80
C THR A 111 21.16 2.37 8.44
N GLY A 112 20.54 1.23 8.11
CA GLY A 112 21.01 -0.08 8.55
C GLY A 112 22.40 -0.43 8.03
N ALA A 113 22.79 0.04 6.85
CA ALA A 113 24.14 -0.15 6.32
C ALA A 113 25.18 0.62 7.14
N MET A 114 24.88 1.86 7.50
CA MET A 114 25.72 2.70 8.35
C MET A 114 25.90 2.10 9.75
N LEU A 115 24.81 1.60 10.37
CA LEU A 115 24.90 0.90 11.66
C LEU A 115 25.77 -0.36 11.58
N ARG A 116 25.66 -1.16 10.52
CA ARG A 116 26.53 -2.34 10.34
C ARG A 116 28.02 -1.97 10.25
N ILE A 117 28.35 -0.88 9.58
CA ILE A 117 29.72 -0.36 9.55
C ILE A 117 30.14 0.08 10.95
N LEU A 118 29.30 0.79 11.68
CA LEU A 118 29.58 1.26 13.05
C LEU A 118 29.88 0.08 13.98
N PHE A 119 29.00 -0.94 14.00
CA PHE A 119 29.18 -2.14 14.82
C PHE A 119 30.42 -2.94 14.41
N SER A 120 30.73 -3.04 13.12
CA SER A 120 31.96 -3.72 12.67
C SER A 120 33.23 -3.04 13.14
N ARG A 121 33.19 -1.77 13.54
CA ARG A 121 34.34 -0.99 13.99
C ARG A 121 34.44 -0.90 15.50
N LEU A 122 33.32 -0.77 16.19
CA LEU A 122 33.29 -0.46 17.62
C LEU A 122 32.76 -1.58 18.53
N ALA A 123 32.07 -2.58 17.98
CA ALA A 123 31.44 -3.60 18.82
C ALA A 123 32.47 -4.61 19.37
N GLU A 124 32.24 -5.03 20.59
CA GLU A 124 32.95 -6.08 21.30
C GLU A 124 32.06 -7.25 21.68
N PRO A 125 32.48 -8.50 21.41
CA PRO A 125 33.69 -8.90 20.73
C PRO A 125 33.67 -8.55 19.24
N HIS A 126 34.82 -8.34 18.62
CA HIS A 126 34.91 -8.11 17.17
C HIS A 126 34.58 -9.42 16.41
N ILE A 127 33.53 -9.44 15.63
CA ILE A 127 33.02 -10.63 14.94
C ILE A 127 33.28 -10.66 13.42
N GLY A 128 33.76 -9.57 12.86
CA GLY A 128 34.13 -9.47 11.42
C GLY A 128 33.65 -8.20 10.73
N SER A 129 33.54 -8.27 9.41
CA SER A 129 33.12 -7.16 8.52
C SER A 129 31.64 -6.76 8.76
N PRO A 130 31.17 -5.65 8.16
CA PRO A 130 29.75 -5.25 8.24
C PRO A 130 28.76 -6.34 7.80
N GLN A 131 29.20 -7.32 6.98
CA GLN A 131 28.37 -8.46 6.57
C GLN A 131 28.01 -9.37 7.75
N ALA A 132 28.89 -9.47 8.78
CA ALA A 132 28.63 -10.23 10.00
C ALA A 132 27.42 -9.72 10.81
N PHE A 133 26.99 -8.49 10.55
CA PHE A 133 25.83 -7.84 11.16
C PHE A 133 24.62 -7.73 10.21
N SER A 134 24.69 -8.37 9.03
CA SER A 134 23.62 -8.32 8.03
C SER A 134 22.72 -9.54 8.09
N PHE A 135 21.46 -9.36 8.37
CA PHE A 135 20.48 -10.44 8.32
C PHE A 135 20.14 -10.91 6.89
N ASN A 136 20.68 -10.24 5.86
CA ASN A 136 20.53 -10.65 4.45
C ASN A 136 21.72 -11.49 3.95
N VAL A 137 22.74 -11.70 4.78
CA VAL A 137 23.94 -12.45 4.41
C VAL A 137 24.07 -13.69 5.30
N ALA A 138 24.03 -14.88 4.67
CA ALA A 138 24.27 -16.13 5.36
C ALA A 138 25.75 -16.33 5.67
N SER A 139 26.06 -17.04 6.77
CA SER A 139 27.39 -17.56 7.02
C SER A 139 27.66 -18.77 6.12
N VAL A 140 28.72 -18.70 5.32
CA VAL A 140 29.11 -19.76 4.37
C VAL A 140 30.56 -20.15 4.61
N SER A 141 30.82 -21.43 4.77
CA SER A 141 32.16 -22.00 4.82
C SER A 141 32.36 -22.91 3.61
N GLY A 142 33.48 -22.72 2.93
CA GLY A 142 33.85 -23.52 1.80
C GLY A 142 35.32 -23.90 1.87
N ALA A 143 35.68 -25.08 1.37
CA ALA A 143 37.05 -25.50 1.20
C ALA A 143 37.28 -26.01 -0.22
N GLY A 144 38.30 -25.50 -0.89
CA GLY A 144 38.60 -25.89 -2.27
C GLY A 144 40.12 -25.89 -2.56
N ALA A 145 40.52 -26.64 -3.58
CA ALA A 145 41.86 -26.60 -4.08
C ALA A 145 42.03 -25.34 -4.97
N VAL A 146 42.88 -24.43 -4.57
CA VAL A 146 43.30 -23.26 -5.36
C VAL A 146 44.64 -23.54 -5.99
N THR A 147 44.76 -23.31 -7.28
CA THR A 147 46.00 -23.42 -8.00
C THR A 147 46.73 -22.07 -7.91
N LEU A 148 47.90 -22.05 -7.28
CA LEU A 148 48.71 -20.84 -7.10
C LEU A 148 50.03 -21.01 -7.80
N GLU A 149 50.53 -19.98 -8.43
CA GLU A 149 51.86 -19.91 -8.98
C GLU A 149 52.79 -19.33 -7.93
N LYS A 150 53.67 -20.15 -7.37
CA LYS A 150 54.73 -19.73 -6.42
C LYS A 150 56.10 -19.99 -7.05
N SER A 151 56.88 -18.95 -7.25
CA SER A 151 58.27 -19.03 -7.78
C SER A 151 58.35 -19.83 -9.10
N GLY A 152 57.39 -19.61 -10.03
CA GLY A 152 57.39 -20.29 -11.33
C GLY A 152 56.93 -21.75 -11.31
N ARG A 153 56.36 -22.22 -10.20
CA ARG A 153 55.78 -23.56 -10.07
C ARG A 153 54.30 -23.47 -9.66
N THR A 154 53.47 -24.22 -10.34
CA THR A 154 52.07 -24.35 -10.03
C THR A 154 51.87 -25.28 -8.86
N VAL A 155 51.41 -24.76 -7.71
CA VAL A 155 51.14 -25.53 -6.49
C VAL A 155 49.63 -25.56 -6.25
N LYS A 156 49.03 -26.72 -6.03
CA LYS A 156 47.66 -26.88 -5.56
C LYS A 156 47.63 -26.79 -4.04
N GLU A 157 47.07 -25.72 -3.51
CA GLU A 157 46.90 -25.52 -2.06
C GLU A 157 45.39 -25.62 -1.70
N ARG A 158 45.05 -26.40 -0.69
CA ARG A 158 43.68 -26.46 -0.21
C ARG A 158 43.45 -25.24 0.70
N ARG A 159 42.58 -24.33 0.29
CA ARG A 159 42.20 -23.17 1.09
C ARG A 159 40.77 -23.32 1.56
N ALA A 160 40.54 -23.12 2.85
CA ALA A 160 39.24 -22.91 3.43
C ALA A 160 38.99 -21.43 3.55
N PHE A 161 37.78 -21.00 3.23
CA PHE A 161 37.29 -19.66 3.50
C PHE A 161 36.00 -19.75 4.28
N THR A 162 35.79 -18.77 5.15
CA THR A 162 34.54 -18.60 5.87
C THR A 162 34.10 -17.14 5.70
N ILE A 163 32.94 -16.94 5.11
CA ILE A 163 32.24 -15.65 5.09
C ILE A 163 31.30 -15.67 6.28
N VAL A 164 31.53 -14.79 7.25
CA VAL A 164 30.65 -14.66 8.40
C VAL A 164 29.54 -13.69 8.04
N GLY A 165 28.32 -14.21 7.94
CA GLY A 165 27.10 -13.42 7.77
C GLY A 165 26.31 -13.32 9.08
N GLY A 166 25.48 -12.30 9.19
CA GLY A 166 24.66 -12.06 10.38
C GLY A 166 23.29 -12.72 10.36
N MET A 167 22.94 -13.43 9.28
CA MET A 167 21.62 -14.01 9.09
C MET A 167 21.31 -15.14 10.08
N CYS A 168 20.12 -15.09 10.69
CA CYS A 168 19.62 -16.21 11.49
C CYS A 168 19.40 -17.43 10.57
N PRO A 169 19.99 -18.59 10.85
CA PRO A 169 19.89 -19.76 9.97
C PRO A 169 18.48 -20.35 9.94
N ARG A 170 17.70 -20.22 11.01
CA ARG A 170 16.36 -20.80 11.13
C ARG A 170 15.30 -20.05 10.31
N CYS A 171 15.25 -18.72 10.42
CA CYS A 171 14.28 -17.90 9.69
C CYS A 171 14.83 -17.27 8.42
N GLU A 172 16.11 -17.52 8.10
CA GLU A 172 16.79 -16.97 6.93
C GLU A 172 16.64 -15.44 6.82
N GLY A 173 16.71 -14.75 7.94
CA GLY A 173 16.60 -13.30 8.02
C GLY A 173 15.17 -12.73 7.92
N ARG A 174 14.13 -13.57 7.97
CA ARG A 174 12.74 -13.11 7.92
C ARG A 174 12.21 -12.62 9.26
N GLY A 175 12.77 -13.12 10.38
CA GLY A 175 12.32 -12.82 11.74
C GLY A 175 11.14 -13.68 12.19
N THR A 176 10.42 -14.29 11.26
CA THR A 176 9.32 -15.22 11.48
C THR A 176 9.61 -16.57 10.85
N VAL A 177 9.05 -17.61 11.40
CA VAL A 177 9.03 -18.95 10.80
C VAL A 177 7.60 -19.33 10.48
N THR A 178 7.45 -20.07 9.40
CA THR A 178 6.15 -20.61 9.00
C THR A 178 5.95 -21.91 9.80
N ASP A 179 4.95 -21.91 10.65
CA ASP A 179 4.52 -23.12 11.35
C ASP A 179 3.20 -23.60 10.73
N ILE A 180 3.04 -24.90 10.66
CA ILE A 180 1.83 -25.49 10.08
C ILE A 180 1.07 -26.18 11.21
N ASP A 181 -0.14 -25.70 11.45
CA ASP A 181 -1.04 -26.32 12.42
C ASP A 181 -1.46 -27.70 11.92
N LEU A 182 -0.93 -28.72 12.57
CA LEU A 182 -1.21 -30.10 12.21
C LEU A 182 -2.68 -30.48 12.37
N THR A 183 -3.39 -29.82 13.31
CA THR A 183 -4.82 -30.07 13.52
C THR A 183 -5.70 -29.57 12.35
N ALA A 184 -5.14 -28.62 11.59
CA ALA A 184 -5.78 -28.13 10.37
C ALA A 184 -5.53 -29.01 9.14
N LEU A 185 -4.62 -30.01 9.23
CA LEU A 185 -4.26 -30.88 8.11
C LEU A 185 -5.06 -32.18 8.06
N TYR A 186 -5.39 -32.73 9.19
CA TYR A 186 -6.08 -34.02 9.28
C TYR A 186 -6.87 -34.19 10.59
N ASP A 187 -7.88 -35.02 10.55
CA ASP A 187 -8.64 -35.53 11.69
C ASP A 187 -7.98 -36.86 12.11
N ASP A 188 -7.27 -36.86 13.23
CA ASP A 188 -6.51 -38.01 13.70
C ASP A 188 -7.38 -39.22 14.17
N THR A 189 -8.67 -38.95 14.42
CA THR A 189 -9.62 -40.00 14.80
C THR A 189 -10.03 -40.92 13.64
N LYS A 190 -9.76 -40.49 12.40
CA LYS A 190 -10.09 -41.20 11.17
C LYS A 190 -8.88 -41.82 10.50
N SER A 191 -9.16 -42.85 9.68
CA SER A 191 -8.18 -43.39 8.74
C SER A 191 -8.08 -42.49 7.48
N LEU A 192 -7.01 -42.63 6.72
CA LEU A 192 -6.87 -41.95 5.44
C LEU A 192 -8.01 -42.28 4.48
N ASN A 193 -8.42 -43.54 4.40
CA ASN A 193 -9.52 -43.99 3.57
C ASN A 193 -10.90 -43.49 4.06
N ASP A 194 -11.07 -43.19 5.36
CA ASP A 194 -12.26 -42.56 5.94
C ASP A 194 -12.25 -41.04 5.81
N GLY A 195 -11.31 -40.46 5.04
CA GLY A 195 -11.27 -39.04 4.75
C GLY A 195 -10.63 -38.23 5.90
N ALA A 196 -9.60 -38.72 6.53
CA ALA A 196 -8.86 -37.97 7.55
C ALA A 196 -8.27 -36.66 7.05
N LEU A 197 -7.87 -36.57 5.78
CA LEU A 197 -7.20 -35.35 5.24
C LEU A 197 -8.19 -34.22 4.97
N THR A 198 -7.92 -33.06 5.54
CA THR A 198 -8.72 -31.82 5.40
C THR A 198 -8.11 -30.84 4.38
N ILE A 199 -7.00 -31.22 3.74
CA ILE A 199 -6.23 -30.41 2.81
C ILE A 199 -6.95 -30.37 1.45
N PRO A 200 -7.24 -29.19 0.87
CA PRO A 200 -7.87 -29.08 -0.43
C PRO A 200 -7.06 -29.79 -1.54
N GLY A 201 -7.75 -30.62 -2.32
CA GLY A 201 -7.12 -31.39 -3.41
C GLY A 201 -6.41 -32.69 -3.00
N PHE A 202 -6.39 -33.04 -1.70
CA PHE A 202 -5.80 -34.29 -1.16
C PHE A 202 -6.88 -35.36 -0.91
N SER A 203 -7.80 -35.50 -1.84
CA SER A 203 -8.82 -36.57 -1.75
C SER A 203 -8.21 -37.95 -1.95
N MET A 204 -8.65 -38.93 -1.15
CA MET A 204 -8.25 -40.33 -1.31
C MET A 204 -8.79 -40.95 -2.62
N ASP A 205 -9.82 -40.40 -3.23
CA ASP A 205 -10.32 -40.80 -4.56
C ASP A 205 -9.48 -40.21 -5.71
N GLY A 206 -8.60 -39.25 -5.43
CA GLY A 206 -7.77 -38.56 -6.41
C GLY A 206 -6.37 -39.16 -6.58
N TRP A 207 -5.52 -38.39 -7.26
CA TRP A 207 -4.12 -38.73 -7.50
C TRP A 207 -3.33 -38.97 -6.24
N TYR A 208 -3.52 -38.14 -5.20
CA TYR A 208 -2.83 -38.31 -3.90
C TYR A 208 -3.26 -39.58 -3.17
N GLY A 209 -4.53 -39.95 -3.23
CA GLY A 209 -5.02 -41.18 -2.62
C GLY A 209 -4.35 -42.43 -3.18
N ARG A 210 -4.04 -42.47 -4.47
CA ARG A 210 -3.26 -43.55 -5.09
C ARG A 210 -1.84 -43.60 -4.52
N ILE A 211 -1.19 -42.46 -4.32
CA ILE A 211 0.17 -42.40 -3.76
C ILE A 211 0.16 -42.86 -2.29
N PHE A 212 -0.77 -42.36 -1.48
CA PHE A 212 -0.86 -42.68 -0.06
C PHE A 212 -1.23 -44.13 0.18
N ARG A 213 -2.14 -44.74 -0.60
CA ARG A 213 -2.46 -46.18 -0.49
C ARG A 213 -1.32 -47.07 -0.96
N GLY A 214 -0.58 -46.69 -1.96
CA GLY A 214 0.48 -47.52 -2.55
C GLY A 214 1.88 -47.26 -1.99
N CYS A 215 2.07 -46.36 -1.02
CA CYS A 215 3.41 -45.99 -0.55
C CYS A 215 4.07 -47.05 0.35
N GLY A 216 3.29 -47.85 1.03
CA GLY A 216 3.80 -48.90 1.93
C GLY A 216 4.50 -48.40 3.22
N PHE A 217 4.35 -47.09 3.54
CA PHE A 217 4.95 -46.50 4.75
C PHE A 217 4.05 -46.62 5.98
N PHE A 218 2.74 -46.70 5.77
CA PHE A 218 1.69 -46.80 6.78
C PHE A 218 0.48 -47.55 6.18
N ASP A 219 -0.40 -48.00 7.06
CA ASP A 219 -1.67 -48.61 6.65
C ASP A 219 -2.75 -47.52 6.49
N PRO A 220 -3.32 -47.33 5.26
CA PRO A 220 -4.31 -46.30 5.00
C PRO A 220 -5.67 -46.55 5.67
N ASP A 221 -5.98 -47.73 6.15
CA ASP A 221 -7.21 -48.07 6.87
C ASP A 221 -7.10 -47.90 8.39
N LYS A 222 -5.90 -47.61 8.90
CA LYS A 222 -5.62 -47.43 10.31
C LYS A 222 -5.87 -45.97 10.72
N PRO A 223 -6.59 -45.66 11.83
CA PRO A 223 -6.73 -44.31 12.34
C PRO A 223 -5.38 -43.66 12.66
N ILE A 224 -5.21 -42.38 12.30
CA ILE A 224 -3.93 -41.69 12.40
C ILE A 224 -3.43 -41.60 13.84
N ASN A 225 -4.31 -41.40 14.83
CA ASN A 225 -3.94 -41.41 16.25
C ASN A 225 -3.35 -42.74 16.77
N THR A 226 -3.48 -43.83 16.00
CA THR A 226 -2.89 -45.11 16.31
C THR A 226 -1.58 -45.39 15.55
N PHE A 227 -1.13 -44.42 14.72
CA PHE A 227 0.14 -44.55 14.00
C PHE A 227 1.32 -44.62 14.98
N THR A 228 2.30 -45.44 14.66
CA THR A 228 3.60 -45.37 15.32
C THR A 228 4.29 -44.05 14.95
N LYS A 229 5.25 -43.64 15.77
CA LYS A 229 6.05 -42.43 15.47
C LYS A 229 6.65 -42.48 14.06
N ARG A 230 7.11 -43.65 13.60
CA ARG A 230 7.70 -43.86 12.28
C ARG A 230 6.67 -43.68 11.14
N GLU A 231 5.44 -44.16 11.34
CA GLU A 231 4.34 -43.98 10.38
C GLU A 231 3.92 -42.54 10.30
N LEU A 232 3.80 -41.87 11.47
CA LEU A 232 3.42 -40.44 11.52
C LEU A 232 4.51 -39.56 10.94
N ASP A 233 5.79 -39.78 11.24
CA ASP A 233 6.91 -39.06 10.62
C ASP A 233 6.95 -39.30 9.12
N ALA A 234 6.61 -40.50 8.65
CA ALA A 234 6.52 -40.77 7.21
C ALA A 234 5.35 -40.03 6.56
N LEU A 235 4.19 -39.95 7.20
CA LEU A 235 3.04 -39.17 6.71
C LEU A 235 3.35 -37.67 6.66
N LEU A 236 3.97 -37.12 7.69
CA LEU A 236 4.14 -35.69 7.85
C LEU A 236 5.40 -35.13 7.17
N TYR A 237 6.54 -35.75 7.37
CA TYR A 237 7.85 -35.13 7.11
C TYR A 237 8.72 -35.83 6.07
N LYS A 238 8.29 -36.98 5.53
CA LYS A 238 9.15 -37.76 4.63
C LYS A 238 9.54 -36.94 3.39
N GLU A 239 10.83 -36.92 3.12
CA GLU A 239 11.36 -36.27 1.91
C GLU A 239 11.03 -37.06 0.63
N ALA A 240 11.24 -36.38 -0.54
CA ALA A 240 10.91 -36.91 -1.86
C ALA A 240 11.52 -38.30 -2.08
N THR A 241 10.67 -39.29 -2.09
CA THR A 241 11.06 -40.70 -2.27
C THR A 241 10.41 -41.26 -3.53
N LYS A 242 11.22 -41.79 -4.46
CA LYS A 242 10.72 -42.43 -5.67
C LYS A 242 10.15 -43.81 -5.32
N LEU A 243 8.92 -44.07 -5.72
CA LEU A 243 8.18 -45.29 -5.51
C LEU A 243 7.62 -45.82 -6.82
N LYS A 244 7.41 -47.12 -6.89
CA LYS A 244 6.69 -47.74 -7.99
C LYS A 244 5.36 -48.25 -7.46
N VAL A 245 4.26 -47.61 -7.82
CA VAL A 245 2.90 -47.96 -7.40
C VAL A 245 2.11 -48.35 -8.63
N ASP A 246 1.52 -49.53 -8.62
CA ASP A 246 0.76 -50.12 -9.76
C ASP A 246 1.51 -50.09 -11.10
N GLY A 247 2.83 -50.30 -11.06
CA GLY A 247 3.66 -50.25 -12.26
C GLY A 247 4.11 -48.83 -12.71
N VAL A 248 3.60 -47.76 -12.08
CA VAL A 248 3.91 -46.37 -12.39
C VAL A 248 4.96 -45.80 -11.43
N ASN A 249 5.97 -45.12 -11.95
CA ASN A 249 6.96 -44.45 -11.12
C ASN A 249 6.35 -43.15 -10.56
N LEU A 250 6.19 -43.07 -9.24
CA LEU A 250 5.65 -41.91 -8.52
C LEU A 250 6.67 -41.38 -7.55
N THR A 251 6.52 -40.14 -7.14
CA THR A 251 7.32 -39.54 -6.06
C THR A 251 6.41 -39.29 -4.87
N TYR A 252 6.68 -39.99 -3.75
CA TYR A 252 6.05 -39.73 -2.46
C TYR A 252 6.72 -38.52 -1.78
N LEU A 253 5.91 -37.69 -1.17
CA LEU A 253 6.35 -36.55 -0.33
C LEU A 253 5.42 -36.51 0.88
N GLY A 254 5.95 -36.27 2.09
CA GLY A 254 5.16 -36.08 3.28
C GLY A 254 4.26 -34.80 3.17
N LEU A 255 3.22 -34.73 3.99
CA LEU A 255 2.23 -33.65 3.93
C LEU A 255 2.87 -32.27 4.05
N ILE A 256 3.79 -32.07 4.99
CA ILE A 256 4.45 -30.77 5.25
C ILE A 256 5.29 -30.31 4.04
N PRO A 257 6.28 -31.09 3.55
CA PRO A 257 7.02 -30.73 2.34
C PRO A 257 6.12 -30.54 1.10
N GLN A 258 5.04 -31.32 1.00
CA GLN A 258 4.10 -31.20 -0.10
C GLN A 258 3.30 -29.88 -0.04
N ILE A 259 2.84 -29.45 1.15
CA ILE A 259 2.15 -28.16 1.36
C ILE A 259 3.11 -27.00 1.05
N GLN A 260 4.36 -27.08 1.54
CA GLN A 260 5.38 -26.09 1.26
C GLN A 260 5.59 -25.92 -0.24
N LYS A 261 5.70 -27.02 -0.98
CA LYS A 261 5.90 -27.02 -2.44
C LYS A 261 4.66 -26.59 -3.22
N SER A 262 3.47 -27.04 -2.83
CA SER A 262 2.25 -26.87 -3.61
C SER A 262 1.53 -25.56 -3.33
N PHE A 263 1.62 -25.06 -2.10
CA PHE A 263 0.90 -23.87 -1.64
C PHE A 263 1.86 -22.74 -1.26
N LEU A 264 2.83 -22.95 -0.37
CA LEU A 264 3.67 -21.89 0.17
C LEU A 264 4.74 -21.37 -0.81
N ALA A 265 5.10 -22.13 -1.83
CA ALA A 265 5.99 -21.67 -2.91
C ALA A 265 5.29 -20.80 -3.97
N LYS A 266 3.96 -20.63 -3.87
CA LYS A 266 3.15 -19.83 -4.80
C LYS A 266 2.67 -18.56 -4.10
N ASP A 267 2.39 -17.55 -4.91
CA ASP A 267 1.75 -16.34 -4.42
C ASP A 267 0.36 -16.67 -3.85
N VAL A 268 0.16 -16.39 -2.56
CA VAL A 268 -1.11 -16.65 -1.86
C VAL A 268 -2.27 -15.88 -2.49
N GLU A 269 -1.98 -14.72 -3.09
CA GLU A 269 -3.00 -13.91 -3.76
C GLU A 269 -3.51 -14.54 -5.07
N ALA A 270 -2.69 -15.36 -5.72
CA ALA A 270 -3.06 -16.08 -6.94
C ALA A 270 -3.82 -17.39 -6.68
N MET A 271 -4.00 -17.79 -5.42
CA MET A 271 -4.67 -19.04 -5.06
C MET A 271 -6.20 -18.94 -5.18
N GLN A 272 -6.83 -20.08 -5.47
CA GLN A 272 -8.28 -20.19 -5.42
C GLN A 272 -8.81 -19.92 -4.00
N PRO A 273 -10.02 -19.34 -3.83
CA PRO A 273 -10.52 -18.92 -2.52
C PRO A 273 -10.50 -20.01 -1.43
N HIS A 274 -10.88 -21.24 -1.77
CA HIS A 274 -10.90 -22.36 -0.82
C HIS A 274 -9.49 -22.84 -0.40
N ILE A 275 -8.50 -22.73 -1.30
CA ILE A 275 -7.09 -23.04 -0.98
C ILE A 275 -6.52 -21.95 -0.08
N ARG A 276 -6.84 -20.69 -0.36
CA ARG A 276 -6.43 -19.55 0.47
C ARG A 276 -7.00 -19.67 1.88
N ALA A 277 -8.29 -19.93 2.03
CA ALA A 277 -8.93 -20.13 3.33
C ALA A 277 -8.30 -21.29 4.12
N PHE A 278 -7.86 -22.35 3.43
CA PHE A 278 -7.10 -23.43 4.06
C PHE A 278 -5.72 -22.93 4.52
N VAL A 279 -4.95 -22.24 3.67
CA VAL A 279 -3.62 -21.71 4.02
C VAL A 279 -3.72 -20.73 5.18
N GLU A 280 -4.68 -19.80 5.17
CA GLU A 280 -4.92 -18.84 6.26
C GLU A 280 -5.25 -19.53 7.60
N ARG A 281 -5.92 -20.69 7.56
CA ARG A 281 -6.22 -21.48 8.77
C ARG A 281 -5.07 -22.37 9.20
N ALA A 282 -4.36 -23.00 8.25
CA ALA A 282 -3.37 -24.03 8.55
C ALA A 282 -1.94 -23.50 8.71
N VAL A 283 -1.67 -22.28 8.24
CA VAL A 283 -0.32 -21.70 8.25
C VAL A 283 -0.29 -20.52 9.18
N THR A 284 0.45 -20.65 10.26
CA THR A 284 0.71 -19.58 11.22
C THR A 284 2.13 -19.05 11.02
N PHE A 285 2.27 -17.71 11.05
CA PHE A 285 3.57 -17.07 11.08
C PHE A 285 3.89 -16.75 12.54
N THR A 286 4.80 -17.51 13.12
CA THR A 286 5.24 -17.28 14.49
C THR A 286 6.58 -16.57 14.52
N VAL A 287 6.83 -15.77 15.57
CA VAL A 287 8.14 -15.15 15.79
C VAL A 287 9.20 -16.26 15.87
N CYS A 288 10.30 -16.11 15.15
CA CYS A 288 11.36 -17.11 15.13
C CYS A 288 11.91 -17.35 16.55
N PRO A 289 11.80 -18.56 17.12
CA PRO A 289 12.23 -18.82 18.49
C PRO A 289 13.74 -18.73 18.69
N GLU A 290 14.55 -18.88 17.62
CA GLU A 290 16.00 -18.80 17.71
C GLU A 290 16.50 -17.35 17.80
N CYS A 291 15.95 -16.46 16.98
CA CYS A 291 16.37 -15.06 16.98
C CYS A 291 15.38 -14.12 17.67
N ALA A 292 14.26 -14.61 18.18
CA ALA A 292 13.21 -13.81 18.82
C ALA A 292 12.77 -12.60 17.95
N GLY A 293 12.65 -12.83 16.63
CA GLY A 293 12.23 -11.78 15.67
C GLY A 293 13.34 -10.86 15.16
N THR A 294 14.54 -10.87 15.76
CA THR A 294 15.64 -9.95 15.40
C THR A 294 16.25 -10.20 14.03
N ARG A 295 15.93 -11.32 13.37
CA ARG A 295 16.47 -11.75 12.07
C ARG A 295 17.97 -12.11 12.08
N LEU A 296 18.67 -11.83 13.18
CA LEU A 296 20.11 -11.97 13.32
C LEU A 296 20.52 -13.26 14.02
N SER A 297 21.67 -13.78 13.64
CA SER A 297 22.32 -14.93 14.30
C SER A 297 22.74 -14.58 15.73
N GLU A 298 22.89 -15.57 16.59
CA GLU A 298 23.40 -15.39 17.96
C GLU A 298 24.74 -14.66 17.98
N LYS A 299 25.65 -15.02 17.07
CA LYS A 299 26.96 -14.37 16.94
C LYS A 299 26.85 -12.88 16.64
N ALA A 300 25.91 -12.47 15.77
CA ALA A 300 25.69 -11.05 15.46
C ALA A 300 25.09 -10.28 16.65
N ARG A 301 24.27 -10.94 17.47
CA ARG A 301 23.66 -10.37 18.68
C ARG A 301 24.61 -10.34 19.89
N SER A 302 25.63 -11.18 19.91
CA SER A 302 26.59 -11.20 21.02
C SER A 302 27.59 -10.03 21.00
N ALA A 303 27.77 -9.35 19.86
CA ALA A 303 28.64 -8.20 19.73
C ALA A 303 27.87 -6.92 20.10
N THR A 304 28.40 -6.17 21.06
CA THR A 304 27.73 -5.00 21.64
C THR A 304 28.60 -3.74 21.61
N ILE A 305 27.96 -2.58 21.58
CA ILE A 305 28.58 -1.29 21.86
C ILE A 305 27.93 -0.77 23.15
N ASP A 306 28.69 -0.55 24.19
CA ASP A 306 28.19 -0.16 25.52
C ASP A 306 27.10 -1.12 26.07
N GLY A 307 27.22 -2.41 25.80
CA GLY A 307 26.26 -3.42 26.23
C GLY A 307 25.00 -3.54 25.37
N VAL A 308 24.85 -2.74 24.32
CA VAL A 308 23.69 -2.76 23.40
C VAL A 308 24.09 -3.40 22.07
N ASN A 309 23.36 -4.40 21.61
CA ASN A 309 23.61 -5.06 20.32
C ASN A 309 22.89 -4.34 19.17
N ILE A 310 23.24 -4.70 17.93
CA ILE A 310 22.67 -4.04 16.75
C ILE A 310 21.16 -4.27 16.59
N ALA A 311 20.60 -5.38 17.07
CA ALA A 311 19.17 -5.63 17.03
C ALA A 311 18.42 -4.67 17.97
N ASP A 312 18.93 -4.51 19.20
CA ASP A 312 18.36 -3.58 20.17
C ASP A 312 18.38 -2.15 19.64
N VAL A 313 19.51 -1.74 19.02
CA VAL A 313 19.65 -0.41 18.40
C VAL A 313 18.66 -0.23 17.24
N CYS A 314 18.45 -1.25 16.40
CA CYS A 314 17.47 -1.17 15.31
C CYS A 314 16.01 -1.16 15.80
N ALA A 315 15.75 -1.71 16.98
CA ALA A 315 14.42 -1.74 17.61
C ALA A 315 14.08 -0.43 18.36
N MET A 316 15.09 0.40 18.67
CA MET A 316 14.85 1.71 19.30
C MET A 316 13.95 2.58 18.43
N GLN A 317 13.11 3.38 19.07
CA GLN A 317 12.44 4.49 18.39
C GLN A 317 13.51 5.44 17.84
N ILE A 318 13.33 5.97 16.62
CA ILE A 318 14.37 6.76 15.92
C ILE A 318 14.78 8.00 16.73
N THR A 319 13.86 8.60 17.50
CA THR A 319 14.20 9.69 18.43
C THR A 319 15.22 9.26 19.49
N ASP A 320 15.05 8.06 20.04
CA ASP A 320 15.97 7.52 21.06
C ASP A 320 17.29 7.10 20.43
N LEU A 321 17.23 6.52 19.23
CA LEU A 321 18.41 6.17 18.45
C LEU A 321 19.25 7.42 18.12
N ALA A 322 18.61 8.52 17.72
CA ALA A 322 19.30 9.79 17.47
C ALA A 322 19.99 10.32 18.73
N ALA A 323 19.32 10.23 19.89
CA ALA A 323 19.92 10.61 21.18
C ALA A 323 21.09 9.68 21.57
N TRP A 324 20.99 8.37 21.31
CA TRP A 324 22.05 7.40 21.57
C TRP A 324 23.29 7.66 20.69
N ILE A 325 23.11 7.95 19.38
CA ILE A 325 24.19 8.32 18.45
C ILE A 325 24.85 9.63 18.88
N ALA A 326 24.09 10.66 19.24
CA ALA A 326 24.62 11.92 19.75
C ALA A 326 25.42 11.75 21.06
N GLY A 327 25.01 10.84 21.92
CA GLY A 327 25.74 10.43 23.12
C GLY A 327 27.05 9.72 22.81
N MET A 328 27.04 8.82 21.81
CA MET A 328 28.21 8.09 21.34
C MET A 328 29.27 9.01 20.71
N ALA A 329 28.86 9.99 19.91
CA ALA A 329 29.74 10.95 19.25
C ALA A 329 30.67 11.72 20.25
N LYS A 330 30.27 11.81 21.51
CA LYS A 330 31.06 12.49 22.59
C LYS A 330 32.14 11.61 23.18
N LYS A 331 32.21 10.32 22.82
CA LYS A 331 33.15 9.35 23.40
C LYS A 331 34.48 9.35 22.65
N PRO A 332 35.65 9.13 23.33
CA PRO A 332 36.95 9.09 22.67
C PRO A 332 37.05 8.02 21.54
N ALA A 333 36.42 6.87 21.74
CA ALA A 333 36.37 5.77 20.75
C ALA A 333 35.70 6.16 19.43
N ALA A 334 34.84 7.17 19.45
CA ALA A 334 34.10 7.64 18.30
C ALA A 334 34.95 8.42 17.28
N ALA A 335 36.11 8.90 17.66
CA ALA A 335 36.98 9.72 16.80
C ALA A 335 37.33 9.03 15.46
N SER A 336 37.52 7.69 15.46
CA SER A 336 37.82 6.90 14.27
C SER A 336 36.64 6.74 13.30
N VAL A 337 35.40 7.04 13.72
CA VAL A 337 34.15 6.88 12.97
C VAL A 337 33.34 8.16 12.93
N ALA A 338 33.92 9.31 13.29
CA ALA A 338 33.20 10.59 13.38
C ALA A 338 32.39 10.95 12.10
N PRO A 339 32.95 10.86 10.87
CA PRO A 339 32.18 11.18 9.67
C PRO A 339 30.96 10.26 9.47
N LEU A 340 31.08 8.99 9.90
CA LEU A 340 29.95 8.04 9.84
C LEU A 340 28.85 8.42 10.84
N LEU A 341 29.23 8.82 12.06
CA LEU A 341 28.30 9.27 13.10
C LEU A 341 27.58 10.55 12.69
N GLU A 342 28.27 11.50 12.07
CA GLU A 342 27.68 12.74 11.53
C GLU A 342 26.65 12.42 10.44
N SER A 343 27.00 11.54 9.49
CA SER A 343 26.06 11.13 8.43
C SER A 343 24.84 10.40 8.98
N LEU A 344 25.06 9.51 9.96
CA LEU A 344 23.99 8.77 10.62
C LEU A 344 23.07 9.72 11.41
N GLN A 345 23.65 10.64 12.19
CA GLN A 345 22.90 11.66 12.93
C GLN A 345 22.02 12.50 11.99
N HIS A 346 22.60 13.01 10.90
CA HIS A 346 21.87 13.80 9.91
C HIS A 346 20.67 13.02 9.32
N THR A 347 20.87 11.73 9.05
CA THR A 347 19.77 10.88 8.52
C THR A 347 18.68 10.68 9.58
N LEU A 348 19.04 10.43 10.85
CA LEU A 348 18.08 10.27 11.93
C LEU A 348 17.33 11.57 12.24
N ASP A 349 18.03 12.71 12.22
CA ASP A 349 17.40 14.03 12.38
C ASP A 349 16.40 14.31 11.25
N SER A 350 16.69 13.85 10.03
CA SER A 350 15.74 13.93 8.90
C SER A 350 14.46 13.13 9.16
N PHE A 351 14.55 11.94 9.76
CA PHE A 351 13.35 11.19 10.19
C PHE A 351 12.51 11.97 11.20
N VAL A 352 13.16 12.56 12.19
CA VAL A 352 12.46 13.36 13.22
C VAL A 352 11.79 14.59 12.60
N GLN A 353 12.50 15.29 11.68
CA GLN A 353 11.97 16.47 11.01
C GLN A 353 10.70 16.19 10.19
N ILE A 354 10.60 15.02 9.54
CA ILE A 354 9.41 14.67 8.73
C ILE A 354 8.33 13.95 9.55
N GLY A 355 8.45 13.90 10.87
CA GLY A 355 7.45 13.31 11.76
C GLY A 355 7.46 11.77 11.76
N LEU A 356 8.59 11.13 11.45
CA LEU A 356 8.77 9.68 11.51
C LEU A 356 9.66 9.21 12.67
N GLY A 357 9.91 10.08 13.65
CA GLY A 357 10.74 9.78 14.81
C GLY A 357 10.25 8.62 15.67
N TYR A 358 8.96 8.28 15.60
CA TYR A 358 8.35 7.17 16.32
C TYR A 358 8.58 5.80 15.67
N LEU A 359 9.06 5.73 14.43
CA LEU A 359 9.39 4.46 13.79
C LEU A 359 10.63 3.84 14.39
N SER A 360 10.80 2.52 14.19
CA SER A 360 12.06 1.82 14.42
C SER A 360 12.67 1.35 13.08
N LEU A 361 13.98 1.16 13.05
CA LEU A 361 14.68 0.74 11.82
C LEU A 361 14.41 -0.72 11.45
N ASP A 362 14.02 -1.56 12.39
CA ASP A 362 13.67 -2.96 12.19
C ASP A 362 12.23 -3.16 11.70
N ARG A 363 11.39 -2.12 11.75
CA ARG A 363 9.99 -2.19 11.29
C ARG A 363 9.94 -2.65 9.83
N PRO A 364 9.17 -3.72 9.51
CA PRO A 364 9.03 -4.18 8.13
C PRO A 364 8.46 -3.09 7.23
N ALA A 365 9.10 -2.84 6.09
CA ALA A 365 8.68 -1.78 5.17
C ALA A 365 7.26 -2.00 4.60
N GLY A 366 6.83 -3.27 4.48
CA GLY A 366 5.48 -3.62 4.03
C GLY A 366 4.35 -3.28 5.02
N THR A 367 4.68 -2.97 6.29
CA THR A 367 3.71 -2.58 7.33
C THR A 367 3.50 -1.07 7.44
N LEU A 368 4.25 -0.30 6.66
CA LEU A 368 4.12 1.15 6.62
C LEU A 368 2.82 1.55 5.91
N SER A 369 2.14 2.56 6.44
CA SER A 369 1.06 3.24 5.71
C SER A 369 1.59 3.90 4.43
N GLY A 370 0.71 4.24 3.48
CA GLY A 370 1.11 4.92 2.25
C GLY A 370 1.89 6.21 2.51
N GLY A 371 1.42 7.03 3.43
CA GLY A 371 2.10 8.27 3.83
C GLY A 371 3.43 8.04 4.56
N GLU A 372 3.54 7.02 5.43
CA GLU A 372 4.82 6.64 6.06
C GLU A 372 5.83 6.18 5.01
N ALA A 373 5.42 5.30 4.08
CA ALA A 373 6.27 4.79 3.01
C ALA A 373 6.80 5.94 2.12
N GLN A 374 5.92 6.87 1.75
CA GLN A 374 6.27 8.06 0.99
C GLN A 374 7.33 8.91 1.72
N ARG A 375 7.11 9.21 3.00
CA ARG A 375 8.05 9.97 3.82
C ARG A 375 9.39 9.26 4.00
N VAL A 376 9.39 7.93 4.19
CA VAL A 376 10.63 7.14 4.25
C VAL A 376 11.43 7.24 2.95
N LYS A 377 10.76 7.27 1.77
CA LYS A 377 11.44 7.51 0.48
C LYS A 377 12.14 8.87 0.44
N MET A 378 11.55 9.90 1.06
CA MET A 378 12.12 11.25 1.08
C MET A 378 13.44 11.34 1.85
N ILE A 379 13.64 10.51 2.88
CA ILE A 379 14.86 10.54 3.73
C ILE A 379 16.14 10.52 2.88
N ARG A 380 16.18 9.68 1.85
CA ARG A 380 17.37 9.57 0.96
C ARG A 380 17.69 10.85 0.22
N HIS A 381 16.66 11.67 -0.06
CA HIS A 381 16.80 12.87 -0.89
C HIS A 381 17.09 14.13 -0.08
N LEU A 382 16.75 14.13 1.21
CA LEU A 382 17.01 15.26 2.10
C LEU A 382 18.49 15.55 2.29
N GLY A 383 19.30 14.50 2.44
CA GLY A 383 20.74 14.57 2.53
C GLY A 383 21.47 14.76 1.19
N SER A 384 20.74 14.71 0.05
CA SER A 384 21.36 14.82 -1.27
C SER A 384 21.89 16.23 -1.54
N SER A 385 23.09 16.30 -2.08
CA SER A 385 23.70 17.53 -2.59
C SER A 385 23.31 17.85 -4.06
N LEU A 386 22.43 17.04 -4.65
CA LEU A 386 21.95 17.26 -6.02
C LEU A 386 21.12 18.55 -6.09
N THR A 387 21.35 19.30 -7.15
CA THR A 387 20.62 20.52 -7.51
C THR A 387 20.10 20.40 -8.94
N ASP A 388 19.12 21.22 -9.30
CA ASP A 388 18.47 21.22 -10.62
C ASP A 388 17.77 19.87 -10.97
N VAL A 389 17.25 19.21 -9.94
CA VAL A 389 16.46 17.98 -10.04
C VAL A 389 14.98 18.35 -9.94
N THR A 390 14.09 17.60 -10.62
CA THR A 390 12.64 17.73 -10.47
C THR A 390 12.13 16.69 -9.48
N TYR A 391 11.67 17.13 -8.31
CA TYR A 391 10.97 16.28 -7.36
C TYR A 391 9.47 16.31 -7.64
N VAL A 392 8.85 15.14 -7.71
CA VAL A 392 7.42 14.99 -7.98
C VAL A 392 6.76 14.25 -6.82
N PHE A 393 5.81 14.92 -6.16
CA PHE A 393 5.11 14.41 -4.98
C PHE A 393 3.64 14.18 -5.25
N ASP A 394 3.12 13.04 -4.78
CA ASP A 394 1.70 12.69 -4.82
C ASP A 394 1.11 12.80 -3.41
N GLU A 395 0.33 13.85 -3.17
CA GLU A 395 -0.33 14.14 -1.90
C GLU A 395 0.57 13.92 -0.66
N PRO A 396 1.71 14.65 -0.52
CA PRO A 396 2.69 14.39 0.53
C PRO A 396 2.17 14.62 1.95
N THR A 397 1.02 15.29 2.10
CA THR A 397 0.39 15.56 3.40
C THR A 397 -0.70 14.56 3.78
N ILE A 398 -0.86 13.48 3.00
CA ILE A 398 -1.85 12.42 3.28
C ILE A 398 -1.61 11.78 4.65
N GLY A 399 -2.68 11.55 5.41
CA GLY A 399 -2.60 10.97 6.75
C GLY A 399 -1.82 11.81 7.78
N LEU A 400 -1.50 13.06 7.46
CA LEU A 400 -0.83 13.96 8.40
C LEU A 400 -1.83 14.74 9.24
N HIS A 401 -1.57 14.75 10.54
CA HIS A 401 -2.20 15.68 11.46
C HIS A 401 -1.82 17.13 11.09
N PRO A 402 -2.69 18.14 11.27
CA PRO A 402 -2.38 19.55 10.98
C PRO A 402 -1.04 20.03 11.55
N HIS A 403 -0.67 19.57 12.74
CA HIS A 403 0.63 19.85 13.34
C HIS A 403 1.84 19.43 12.47
N ASP A 404 1.73 18.31 11.75
CA ASP A 404 2.84 17.75 10.96
C ASP A 404 2.87 18.31 9.54
N ILE A 405 1.78 18.93 9.05
CA ILE A 405 1.72 19.55 7.72
C ILE A 405 2.75 20.68 7.60
N GLY A 406 2.91 21.49 8.65
CA GLY A 406 3.89 22.58 8.67
C GLY A 406 5.33 22.09 8.47
N ARG A 407 5.68 20.94 9.07
CA ARG A 407 7.00 20.30 8.89
C ARG A 407 7.20 19.82 7.45
N MET A 408 6.17 19.21 6.86
CA MET A 408 6.21 18.78 5.46
C MET A 408 6.37 19.98 4.52
N ASN A 409 5.63 21.05 4.74
CA ASN A 409 5.69 22.29 3.96
C ASN A 409 7.10 22.94 4.04
N SER A 410 7.70 22.93 5.22
CA SER A 410 9.09 23.41 5.42
C SER A 410 10.09 22.59 4.60
N LEU A 411 9.89 21.27 4.54
CA LEU A 411 10.72 20.37 3.78
C LEU A 411 10.62 20.59 2.26
N LEU A 412 9.39 20.72 1.74
CA LEU A 412 9.16 21.02 0.32
C LEU A 412 9.81 22.35 -0.07
N SER A 413 9.70 23.36 0.80
CA SER A 413 10.37 24.65 0.63
C SER A 413 11.90 24.50 0.65
N ALA A 414 12.46 23.71 1.57
CA ALA A 414 13.90 23.49 1.64
C ALA A 414 14.44 22.77 0.39
N LEU A 415 13.71 21.82 -0.20
CA LEU A 415 14.08 21.16 -1.46
C LEU A 415 14.11 22.18 -2.62
N ARG A 416 13.10 23.06 -2.71
CA ARG A 416 13.06 24.16 -3.66
C ARG A 416 14.25 25.13 -3.46
N ASP A 417 14.51 25.55 -2.23
CA ASP A 417 15.52 26.55 -1.89
C ASP A 417 16.96 26.03 -2.17
N LYS A 418 17.16 24.70 -2.23
CA LYS A 418 18.38 24.08 -2.76
C LYS A 418 18.54 24.24 -4.29
N GLY A 419 17.59 24.85 -4.99
CA GLY A 419 17.65 25.05 -6.44
C GLY A 419 17.00 23.91 -7.25
N ASN A 420 16.09 23.16 -6.64
CA ASN A 420 15.33 22.11 -7.32
C ASN A 420 13.96 22.58 -7.77
N THR A 421 13.40 21.92 -8.78
CA THR A 421 12.01 22.06 -9.18
C THR A 421 11.17 21.10 -8.35
N VAL A 422 10.10 21.59 -7.71
CA VAL A 422 9.23 20.78 -6.85
C VAL A 422 7.82 20.82 -7.41
N LEU A 423 7.33 19.70 -7.91
CA LEU A 423 5.96 19.52 -8.43
C LEU A 423 5.17 18.71 -7.42
N VAL A 424 4.05 19.22 -6.96
CA VAL A 424 3.23 18.61 -5.90
C VAL A 424 1.79 18.52 -6.36
N VAL A 425 1.23 17.34 -6.39
CA VAL A 425 -0.23 17.14 -6.50
C VAL A 425 -0.80 17.21 -5.09
N GLU A 426 -1.69 18.18 -4.82
CA GLU A 426 -2.19 18.42 -3.46
C GLU A 426 -3.55 19.15 -3.45
N HIS A 427 -4.30 18.93 -2.35
CA HIS A 427 -5.62 19.51 -2.14
C HIS A 427 -5.72 20.36 -0.87
N LYS A 428 -4.76 20.23 0.08
CA LYS A 428 -4.80 20.93 1.36
C LYS A 428 -4.42 22.39 1.22
N PRO A 429 -5.25 23.34 1.76
CA PRO A 429 -5.01 24.76 1.66
C PRO A 429 -3.64 25.20 2.20
N ASP A 430 -3.17 24.56 3.29
CA ASP A 430 -1.90 24.88 3.93
C ASP A 430 -0.71 24.62 3.01
N THR A 431 -0.78 23.58 2.18
CA THR A 431 0.28 23.25 1.21
C THR A 431 0.13 24.02 -0.10
N ILE A 432 -1.11 24.25 -0.56
CA ILE A 432 -1.35 25.17 -1.68
C ILE A 432 -0.78 26.55 -1.32
N GLY A 433 -0.94 26.97 -0.06
CA GLY A 433 -0.53 28.30 0.43
C GLY A 433 0.98 28.59 0.32
N ILE A 434 1.85 27.59 0.30
CA ILE A 434 3.31 27.78 0.19
C ILE A 434 3.81 27.75 -1.26
N ALA A 435 2.92 27.53 -2.25
CA ALA A 435 3.32 27.41 -3.65
C ALA A 435 3.80 28.74 -4.23
N ASP A 436 4.87 28.70 -5.01
CA ASP A 436 5.30 29.82 -5.86
C ASP A 436 4.38 29.91 -7.08
N HIS A 437 3.86 28.77 -7.55
CA HIS A 437 3.02 28.64 -8.73
C HIS A 437 1.95 27.59 -8.51
N VAL A 438 0.74 27.82 -9.00
CA VAL A 438 -0.39 26.89 -8.88
C VAL A 438 -0.97 26.62 -10.26
N VAL A 439 -1.30 25.38 -10.50
CA VAL A 439 -2.03 24.90 -11.68
C VAL A 439 -3.29 24.20 -11.20
N ASP A 440 -4.46 24.72 -11.58
CA ASP A 440 -5.75 24.14 -11.22
C ASP A 440 -6.35 23.45 -12.44
N LEU A 441 -6.62 22.13 -12.31
CA LEU A 441 -7.20 21.31 -13.38
C LEU A 441 -8.69 21.07 -13.11
N GLY A 442 -9.48 21.14 -14.17
CA GLY A 442 -10.94 20.99 -14.08
C GLY A 442 -11.57 21.00 -15.48
N PRO A 443 -12.81 21.55 -15.60
CA PRO A 443 -13.65 22.05 -14.49
C PRO A 443 -14.30 20.94 -13.65
N GLY A 444 -14.36 19.71 -14.15
CA GLY A 444 -14.95 18.55 -13.50
C GLY A 444 -14.03 17.34 -13.47
N ALA A 445 -14.61 16.15 -13.28
CA ALA A 445 -13.92 14.87 -13.20
C ALA A 445 -14.07 14.06 -14.50
N GLY A 446 -13.13 13.16 -14.81
CA GLY A 446 -13.19 12.26 -15.97
C GLY A 446 -13.30 13.04 -17.29
N SER A 447 -14.28 12.72 -18.13
CA SER A 447 -14.50 13.39 -19.43
C SER A 447 -14.88 14.87 -19.31
N ALA A 448 -15.42 15.30 -18.16
CA ALA A 448 -15.69 16.71 -17.86
C ALA A 448 -14.48 17.47 -17.29
N GLY A 449 -13.36 16.77 -17.06
CA GLY A 449 -12.08 17.35 -16.65
C GLY A 449 -11.09 17.48 -17.80
N GLY A 450 -9.80 17.46 -17.46
CA GLY A 450 -8.71 17.42 -18.44
C GLY A 450 -8.33 18.78 -19.04
N GLU A 451 -8.72 19.87 -18.41
CA GLU A 451 -8.38 21.23 -18.84
C GLU A 451 -7.67 21.99 -17.72
N VAL A 452 -6.77 22.92 -18.08
CA VAL A 452 -6.19 23.88 -17.12
C VAL A 452 -7.18 25.03 -16.98
N VAL A 453 -7.84 25.13 -15.82
CA VAL A 453 -8.83 26.18 -15.54
C VAL A 453 -8.21 27.41 -14.88
N PHE A 454 -7.03 27.26 -14.29
CA PHE A 454 -6.25 28.36 -13.75
C PHE A 454 -4.76 28.03 -13.73
N GLN A 455 -3.94 29.04 -13.95
CA GLN A 455 -2.48 29.00 -13.77
C GLN A 455 -2.00 30.37 -13.25
N GLY A 456 -1.24 30.36 -12.15
CA GLY A 456 -0.73 31.60 -11.57
C GLY A 456 -0.28 31.50 -10.12
N THR A 457 -0.34 32.59 -9.38
CA THR A 457 0.04 32.65 -7.97
C THR A 457 -1.13 32.25 -7.07
N VAL A 458 -0.82 31.85 -5.82
CA VAL A 458 -1.84 31.53 -4.81
C VAL A 458 -2.79 32.71 -4.55
N ALA A 459 -2.26 33.94 -4.53
CA ALA A 459 -3.07 35.13 -4.34
C ALA A 459 -4.09 35.32 -5.47
N ALA A 460 -3.70 35.10 -6.74
CA ALA A 460 -4.58 35.17 -7.88
C ALA A 460 -5.62 34.02 -7.86
N LEU A 461 -5.24 32.79 -7.44
CA LEU A 461 -6.17 31.67 -7.31
C LEU A 461 -7.31 31.97 -6.32
N ARG A 462 -7.01 32.59 -5.17
CA ARG A 462 -8.04 33.01 -4.18
C ARG A 462 -9.12 33.94 -4.74
N HIS A 463 -8.81 34.68 -5.79
CA HIS A 463 -9.74 35.58 -6.45
C HIS A 463 -10.32 35.01 -7.74
N SER A 464 -9.95 33.78 -8.11
CA SER A 464 -10.47 33.10 -9.31
C SER A 464 -11.85 32.51 -9.06
N ASP A 465 -12.65 32.39 -10.13
CA ASP A 465 -13.95 31.72 -10.09
C ASP A 465 -13.83 30.20 -10.34
N THR A 466 -12.70 29.59 -9.98
CA THR A 466 -12.55 28.13 -10.03
C THR A 466 -13.15 27.46 -8.79
N VAL A 467 -13.43 26.16 -8.89
CA VAL A 467 -13.92 25.39 -7.74
C VAL A 467 -12.92 25.45 -6.59
N THR A 468 -11.62 25.32 -6.90
CA THR A 468 -10.55 25.41 -5.90
C THR A 468 -10.47 26.80 -5.29
N GLY A 469 -10.51 27.87 -6.12
CA GLY A 469 -10.43 29.25 -5.63
C GLY A 469 -11.52 29.59 -4.62
N ARG A 470 -12.77 29.20 -4.91
CA ARG A 470 -13.93 29.41 -4.04
C ARG A 470 -13.80 28.66 -2.71
N HIS A 471 -13.24 27.45 -2.71
CA HIS A 471 -13.14 26.62 -1.51
C HIS A 471 -11.84 26.82 -0.72
N LEU A 472 -10.82 27.48 -1.28
CA LEU A 472 -9.52 27.66 -0.62
C LEU A 472 -9.62 28.43 0.71
N SER A 473 -10.56 29.35 0.79
CA SER A 473 -10.83 30.14 2.00
C SER A 473 -12.00 29.63 2.84
N TYR A 474 -12.63 28.51 2.41
CA TYR A 474 -13.74 27.92 3.15
C TYR A 474 -13.26 27.34 4.48
N ARG A 475 -14.02 27.61 5.52
CA ARG A 475 -13.85 27.01 6.86
C ARG A 475 -15.19 26.47 7.32
N ALA A 476 -15.20 25.22 7.77
CA ALA A 476 -16.40 24.67 8.38
C ALA A 476 -16.64 25.29 9.74
N THR A 477 -17.91 25.51 10.09
CA THR A 477 -18.32 25.88 11.44
C THR A 477 -18.46 24.64 12.32
N LEU A 478 -18.34 24.83 13.64
CA LEU A 478 -18.66 23.77 14.57
C LEU A 478 -20.12 23.37 14.45
N LYS A 479 -20.40 22.07 14.58
CA LYS A 479 -21.76 21.55 14.62
C LYS A 479 -22.49 22.05 15.85
N GLU A 480 -23.60 22.78 15.66
CA GLU A 480 -24.36 23.36 16.75
C GLU A 480 -25.20 22.31 17.52
N ASN A 481 -25.79 21.37 16.78
CA ASN A 481 -26.66 20.32 17.33
C ASN A 481 -25.99 18.96 17.18
N VAL A 482 -25.31 18.51 18.22
CA VAL A 482 -24.74 17.16 18.29
C VAL A 482 -25.84 16.14 18.60
N ARG A 483 -25.76 14.98 17.97
CA ARG A 483 -26.70 13.88 18.20
C ARG A 483 -26.44 13.22 19.57
N GLU A 484 -27.50 12.73 20.22
CA GLU A 484 -27.38 11.92 21.42
C GLU A 484 -27.02 10.47 21.04
N HIS A 485 -26.06 9.88 21.74
CA HIS A 485 -25.67 8.51 21.54
C HIS A 485 -26.66 7.50 22.10
N ARG A 486 -26.73 6.31 21.52
CA ARG A 486 -27.69 5.25 21.90
C ARG A 486 -27.06 4.12 22.72
N GLY A 487 -25.82 4.29 23.14
CA GLY A 487 -25.01 3.31 23.84
C GLY A 487 -23.55 3.53 23.55
N ALA A 488 -22.67 2.63 23.97
CA ALA A 488 -21.25 2.72 23.72
C ALA A 488 -20.64 1.34 23.41
N LEU A 489 -19.58 1.36 22.62
CA LEU A 489 -18.71 0.21 22.39
C LEU A 489 -17.57 0.30 23.39
N GLU A 490 -17.68 -0.49 24.46
CA GLU A 490 -16.72 -0.49 25.54
C GLU A 490 -15.39 -1.13 25.13
N ILE A 491 -14.30 -0.43 25.40
CA ILE A 491 -12.91 -0.90 25.28
C ILE A 491 -12.27 -0.78 26.64
N ARG A 492 -11.65 -1.85 27.11
CA ARG A 492 -10.98 -1.90 28.41
C ARG A 492 -9.62 -2.55 28.26
N GLY A 493 -8.60 -1.92 28.86
CA GLY A 493 -7.25 -2.45 28.93
C GLY A 493 -6.55 -2.63 27.60
N ALA A 494 -6.85 -1.81 26.58
CA ALA A 494 -6.21 -1.94 25.27
C ALA A 494 -4.72 -1.61 25.36
N ASP A 495 -3.85 -2.58 25.00
CA ASP A 495 -2.39 -2.53 25.11
C ASP A 495 -1.67 -2.92 23.79
N THR A 496 -2.41 -2.97 22.69
CA THR A 496 -1.86 -3.35 21.38
C THR A 496 -0.83 -2.31 20.90
N HIS A 497 0.36 -2.76 20.54
CA HIS A 497 1.50 -1.95 20.07
C HIS A 497 1.92 -0.88 21.10
N ASN A 498 1.65 0.40 20.82
CA ASN A 498 2.02 1.52 21.69
C ASN A 498 0.91 1.96 22.64
N LEU A 499 -0.25 1.33 22.63
CA LEU A 499 -1.32 1.63 23.58
C LEU A 499 -0.92 1.28 25.02
N ARG A 500 -1.35 2.13 25.97
CA ARG A 500 -0.96 2.05 27.38
C ARG A 500 -2.17 1.75 28.25
N ASN A 501 -2.69 0.53 28.17
CA ASN A 501 -3.84 0.08 28.97
C ASN A 501 -5.04 1.04 28.84
N VAL A 502 -5.43 1.32 27.60
CA VAL A 502 -6.45 2.33 27.28
C VAL A 502 -7.83 1.79 27.61
N ASP A 503 -8.58 2.55 28.40
CA ASP A 503 -10.01 2.42 28.63
C ASP A 503 -10.72 3.58 27.92
N VAL A 504 -11.68 3.27 27.06
CA VAL A 504 -12.48 4.26 26.33
C VAL A 504 -13.82 3.67 25.91
N ASP A 505 -14.86 4.50 25.95
CA ASP A 505 -16.21 4.17 25.52
C ASP A 505 -16.51 4.90 24.21
N ILE A 506 -16.55 4.19 23.07
CA ILE A 506 -16.86 4.79 21.78
C ILE A 506 -18.38 4.88 21.64
N PRO A 507 -18.96 6.11 21.57
CA PRO A 507 -20.41 6.28 21.46
C PRO A 507 -20.98 5.67 20.18
N LEU A 508 -22.16 5.06 20.26
CA LEU A 508 -22.86 4.42 19.15
C LEU A 508 -24.09 5.23 18.69
N GLY A 509 -24.45 5.09 17.41
CA GLY A 509 -25.58 5.78 16.81
C GLY A 509 -25.32 7.23 16.44
N ILE A 510 -24.08 7.63 16.43
CA ILE A 510 -23.61 8.99 16.09
C ILE A 510 -22.35 8.93 15.20
N LEU A 511 -21.88 10.10 14.75
CA LEU A 511 -20.61 10.26 14.05
C LEU A 511 -19.48 10.54 15.07
N THR A 512 -18.65 9.54 15.32
CA THR A 512 -17.47 9.66 16.20
C THR A 512 -16.20 9.80 15.37
N VAL A 513 -15.39 10.81 15.65
CA VAL A 513 -14.07 10.97 15.04
C VAL A 513 -12.96 10.57 16.01
N LEU A 514 -12.15 9.61 15.60
CA LEU A 514 -10.92 9.19 16.29
C LEU A 514 -9.73 9.92 15.65
N THR A 515 -9.10 10.80 16.40
CA THR A 515 -8.02 11.66 15.90
C THR A 515 -6.75 11.59 16.77
N GLY A 516 -5.75 12.40 16.47
CA GLY A 516 -4.46 12.47 17.16
C GLY A 516 -3.28 12.45 16.19
N VAL A 517 -2.09 12.81 16.64
CA VAL A 517 -0.89 12.88 15.82
C VAL A 517 -0.56 11.52 15.17
N ALA A 518 0.25 11.54 14.10
CA ALA A 518 0.70 10.31 13.45
C ALA A 518 1.47 9.44 14.47
N GLY A 519 1.18 8.13 14.52
CA GLY A 519 1.80 7.21 15.48
C GLY A 519 1.27 7.29 16.92
N SER A 520 0.15 7.99 17.18
CA SER A 520 -0.47 8.06 18.52
C SER A 520 -1.20 6.80 18.98
N GLY A 521 -1.44 5.82 18.06
CA GLY A 521 -2.08 4.54 18.38
C GLY A 521 -3.51 4.36 17.85
N LYS A 522 -4.03 5.26 17.00
CA LYS A 522 -5.40 5.20 16.44
C LYS A 522 -5.71 3.86 15.77
N SER A 523 -4.89 3.45 14.80
CA SER A 523 -5.09 2.17 14.10
C SER A 523 -4.91 0.99 15.05
N SER A 524 -3.99 1.08 16.03
CA SER A 524 -3.81 0.04 17.04
C SER A 524 -5.06 -0.16 17.90
N LEU A 525 -5.77 0.93 18.23
CA LEU A 525 -7.02 0.87 18.99
C LEU A 525 -8.13 0.21 18.16
N ILE A 526 -8.26 0.58 16.89
CA ILE A 526 -9.28 0.00 16.01
C ILE A 526 -8.97 -1.46 15.71
N ASP A 527 -7.75 -1.79 15.25
CA ASP A 527 -7.38 -3.14 14.82
C ASP A 527 -7.37 -4.13 16.01
N GLY A 528 -6.89 -3.68 17.18
CA GLY A 528 -6.78 -4.52 18.37
C GLY A 528 -8.08 -4.67 19.18
N SER A 529 -9.01 -3.72 19.07
CA SER A 529 -10.14 -3.68 20.01
C SER A 529 -11.53 -3.53 19.38
N VAL A 530 -11.62 -3.06 18.13
CA VAL A 530 -12.88 -2.78 17.44
C VAL A 530 -13.09 -3.71 16.24
N ALA A 531 -12.06 -3.91 15.42
CA ALA A 531 -12.10 -4.78 14.26
C ALA A 531 -12.41 -6.23 14.67
N GLY A 532 -13.26 -6.91 13.87
CA GLY A 532 -13.65 -8.29 14.13
C GLY A 532 -14.77 -8.50 15.16
N ARG A 533 -15.30 -7.42 15.77
CA ARG A 533 -16.53 -7.52 16.58
C ARG A 533 -17.75 -7.70 15.69
N ASP A 534 -18.76 -8.39 16.20
CA ASP A 534 -20.02 -8.61 15.49
C ASP A 534 -20.70 -7.27 15.14
N GLY A 535 -21.20 -7.16 13.90
CA GLY A 535 -21.84 -5.95 13.40
C GLY A 535 -20.90 -4.80 13.04
N VAL A 536 -19.57 -4.97 13.17
CA VAL A 536 -18.57 -3.97 12.81
C VAL A 536 -17.95 -4.26 11.44
N VAL A 537 -17.96 -3.26 10.57
CA VAL A 537 -17.30 -3.31 9.26
C VAL A 537 -16.22 -2.23 9.17
N VAL A 538 -14.98 -2.65 8.99
CA VAL A 538 -13.85 -1.74 8.76
C VAL A 538 -13.66 -1.55 7.26
N VAL A 539 -13.61 -0.29 6.82
CA VAL A 539 -13.39 0.13 5.43
C VAL A 539 -12.08 0.91 5.37
N ASP A 540 -11.03 0.21 5.03
CA ASP A 540 -9.66 0.73 4.93
C ASP A 540 -9.23 1.02 3.48
N GLN A 541 -8.03 1.59 3.32
CA GLN A 541 -7.42 1.90 2.02
C GLN A 541 -6.63 0.73 1.42
N SER A 542 -6.64 -0.45 2.05
CA SER A 542 -5.87 -1.60 1.58
C SER A 542 -6.25 -1.98 0.14
N PRO A 543 -5.33 -2.57 -0.64
CA PRO A 543 -5.63 -3.01 -1.99
C PRO A 543 -6.83 -3.94 -2.04
N ILE A 544 -7.73 -3.71 -2.99
CA ILE A 544 -8.83 -4.63 -3.26
C ILE A 544 -8.24 -5.89 -3.87
N ARG A 545 -8.40 -7.02 -3.18
CA ARG A 545 -7.95 -8.31 -3.68
C ARG A 545 -8.77 -8.69 -4.92
N GLY A 546 -8.10 -8.98 -6.01
CA GLY A 546 -8.74 -9.33 -7.27
C GLY A 546 -7.72 -9.73 -8.33
N SER A 547 -8.20 -10.35 -9.42
CA SER A 547 -7.36 -10.59 -10.58
C SER A 547 -7.16 -9.28 -11.38
N ARG A 548 -6.16 -9.25 -12.25
CA ARG A 548 -5.93 -8.14 -13.20
C ARG A 548 -7.14 -7.85 -14.11
N ARG A 549 -8.15 -8.74 -14.16
CA ARG A 549 -9.41 -8.58 -14.88
C ARG A 549 -10.50 -7.93 -14.01
N SER A 550 -10.25 -7.78 -12.71
CA SER A 550 -11.22 -7.19 -11.79
C SER A 550 -11.36 -5.69 -12.04
N ASN A 551 -12.60 -5.22 -12.05
CA ASN A 551 -12.96 -3.83 -12.28
C ASN A 551 -14.10 -3.41 -11.33
N PRO A 552 -14.48 -2.11 -11.24
CA PRO A 552 -15.56 -1.64 -10.39
C PRO A 552 -16.87 -2.40 -10.60
N ALA A 553 -17.25 -2.71 -11.85
CA ALA A 553 -18.49 -3.44 -12.13
C ALA A 553 -18.47 -4.89 -11.60
N THR A 554 -17.30 -5.56 -11.63
CA THR A 554 -17.18 -6.93 -11.08
C THR A 554 -17.14 -6.93 -9.56
N TYR A 555 -16.48 -5.94 -8.96
CA TYR A 555 -16.30 -5.86 -7.51
C TYR A 555 -17.60 -5.53 -6.77
N THR A 556 -18.39 -4.59 -7.29
CA THR A 556 -19.67 -4.18 -6.69
C THR A 556 -20.84 -5.13 -7.01
N GLY A 557 -20.60 -6.19 -7.79
CA GLY A 557 -21.64 -7.09 -8.27
C GLY A 557 -22.50 -6.50 -9.40
N LEU A 558 -22.20 -5.30 -9.88
CA LEU A 558 -22.92 -4.59 -10.93
C LEU A 558 -22.93 -5.36 -12.26
N LEU A 559 -21.88 -6.10 -12.58
CA LEU A 559 -21.77 -6.84 -13.84
C LEU A 559 -22.85 -7.94 -13.96
N ASP A 560 -23.31 -8.53 -12.87
CA ASP A 560 -24.28 -9.64 -12.89
C ASP A 560 -25.66 -9.22 -13.43
N PRO A 561 -26.32 -8.15 -12.92
CA PRO A 561 -27.58 -7.66 -13.51
C PRO A 561 -27.38 -7.17 -14.96
N ILE A 562 -26.26 -6.58 -15.32
CA ILE A 562 -25.95 -6.15 -16.69
C ILE A 562 -25.88 -7.37 -17.63
N ARG A 563 -25.13 -8.42 -17.28
CA ARG A 563 -25.01 -9.66 -18.07
C ARG A 563 -26.36 -10.33 -18.30
N LYS A 564 -27.21 -10.37 -17.24
CA LYS A 564 -28.56 -10.93 -17.34
C LYS A 564 -29.44 -10.12 -18.30
N ALA A 565 -29.33 -8.78 -18.28
CA ALA A 565 -30.07 -7.90 -19.16
C ALA A 565 -29.65 -8.09 -20.64
N PHE A 566 -28.35 -8.10 -20.93
CA PHE A 566 -27.83 -8.40 -22.28
C PHE A 566 -28.27 -9.76 -22.78
N ALA A 567 -28.20 -10.79 -21.93
CA ALA A 567 -28.61 -12.14 -22.26
C ALA A 567 -30.09 -12.23 -22.62
N LYS A 568 -30.94 -11.56 -21.84
CA LYS A 568 -32.39 -11.50 -22.08
C LYS A 568 -32.72 -10.76 -23.40
N ALA A 569 -32.10 -9.60 -23.63
CA ALA A 569 -32.33 -8.79 -24.82
C ALA A 569 -31.94 -9.50 -26.12
N ASN A 570 -30.89 -10.34 -26.06
CA ASN A 570 -30.35 -11.02 -27.25
C ASN A 570 -30.65 -12.54 -27.28
N GLN A 571 -31.41 -13.09 -26.35
CA GLN A 571 -31.78 -14.50 -26.24
C GLN A 571 -30.58 -15.46 -26.23
N VAL A 572 -29.50 -15.07 -25.52
CA VAL A 572 -28.25 -15.82 -25.37
C VAL A 572 -27.91 -16.07 -23.90
N LYS A 573 -26.89 -16.89 -23.62
CA LYS A 573 -26.47 -17.18 -22.24
C LYS A 573 -25.72 -16.00 -21.60
N PRO A 574 -25.95 -15.68 -20.32
CA PRO A 574 -25.27 -14.58 -19.59
C PRO A 574 -23.73 -14.73 -19.53
N GLY A 575 -23.21 -15.94 -19.61
CA GLY A 575 -21.77 -16.21 -19.63
C GLY A 575 -21.03 -15.59 -20.80
N LEU A 576 -21.70 -15.30 -21.92
CA LEU A 576 -21.10 -14.60 -23.07
C LEU A 576 -20.67 -13.17 -22.74
N PHE A 577 -21.31 -12.54 -21.76
CA PHE A 577 -21.01 -11.15 -21.35
C PHE A 577 -20.08 -11.08 -20.13
N SER A 578 -19.21 -12.08 -19.98
CA SER A 578 -18.18 -12.13 -18.94
C SER A 578 -16.79 -12.30 -19.57
N SER A 579 -15.89 -11.38 -19.26
CA SER A 579 -14.47 -11.48 -19.67
C SER A 579 -13.72 -12.65 -19.01
N ASN A 580 -14.36 -13.36 -18.06
CA ASN A 580 -13.80 -14.54 -17.37
C ASN A 580 -14.45 -15.85 -17.85
N SER A 581 -15.25 -15.84 -18.90
CA SER A 581 -16.03 -16.99 -19.36
C SER A 581 -15.98 -17.12 -20.87
N THR A 582 -16.97 -17.79 -21.47
CA THR A 582 -17.04 -18.15 -22.90
C THR A 582 -17.03 -16.97 -23.87
N GLY A 583 -17.32 -15.75 -23.39
CA GLY A 583 -17.27 -14.52 -24.20
C GLY A 583 -15.94 -13.77 -24.18
N ALA A 584 -14.94 -14.26 -23.42
CA ALA A 584 -13.61 -13.66 -23.36
C ALA A 584 -12.92 -13.68 -24.72
N CYS A 585 -12.14 -12.64 -25.02
CA CYS A 585 -11.25 -12.67 -26.17
C CYS A 585 -10.24 -13.83 -26.03
N PRO A 586 -10.11 -14.74 -27.01
CA PRO A 586 -9.25 -15.91 -26.90
C PRO A 586 -7.75 -15.56 -26.84
N ALA A 587 -7.31 -14.47 -27.51
CA ALA A 587 -5.92 -14.07 -27.54
C ALA A 587 -5.41 -13.54 -26.18
N CYS A 588 -6.19 -12.66 -25.52
CA CYS A 588 -5.81 -12.10 -24.21
C CYS A 588 -6.51 -12.76 -23.03
N ASN A 589 -7.31 -13.81 -23.25
CA ASN A 589 -8.13 -14.44 -22.21
C ASN A 589 -8.97 -13.43 -21.39
N GLY A 590 -9.51 -12.40 -22.05
CA GLY A 590 -10.34 -11.37 -21.43
C GLY A 590 -9.57 -10.33 -20.61
N ALA A 591 -8.25 -10.27 -20.68
CA ALA A 591 -7.46 -9.24 -20.00
C ALA A 591 -7.49 -7.89 -20.73
N GLY A 592 -7.67 -7.90 -22.06
CA GLY A 592 -7.57 -6.70 -22.92
C GLY A 592 -6.12 -6.33 -23.27
N ILE A 593 -5.16 -6.85 -22.54
CA ILE A 593 -3.73 -6.65 -22.71
C ILE A 593 -3.01 -8.00 -22.79
N ILE A 594 -1.90 -8.01 -23.49
CA ILE A 594 -1.01 -9.17 -23.60
C ILE A 594 0.25 -8.87 -22.81
N TYR A 595 0.59 -9.79 -21.92
CA TYR A 595 1.82 -9.75 -21.13
C TYR A 595 2.89 -10.59 -21.81
N THR A 596 3.96 -9.97 -22.26
CA THR A 596 5.12 -10.68 -22.78
C THR A 596 6.18 -10.73 -21.70
N ASP A 597 6.36 -11.92 -21.12
CA ASP A 597 7.45 -12.16 -20.16
C ASP A 597 8.74 -12.39 -20.95
N LEU A 598 9.67 -11.49 -20.81
CA LEU A 598 11.00 -11.55 -21.45
C LEU A 598 12.06 -12.20 -20.54
N GLY A 599 11.64 -12.93 -19.52
CA GLY A 599 12.50 -13.65 -18.57
C GLY A 599 13.16 -12.74 -17.56
N VAL A 600 14.43 -12.40 -17.78
CA VAL A 600 15.18 -11.48 -16.89
C VAL A 600 14.88 -10.00 -17.14
N MET A 601 14.07 -9.68 -18.13
CA MET A 601 13.64 -8.32 -18.45
C MET A 601 12.27 -8.03 -17.84
N ALA A 602 11.92 -6.75 -17.68
CA ALA A 602 10.60 -6.35 -17.23
C ALA A 602 9.51 -6.86 -18.20
N THR A 603 8.38 -7.30 -17.65
CA THR A 603 7.22 -7.74 -18.44
C THR A 603 6.71 -6.57 -19.29
N VAL A 604 6.57 -6.78 -20.60
CA VAL A 604 6.02 -5.79 -21.52
C VAL A 604 4.50 -5.98 -21.62
N GLU A 605 3.76 -4.92 -21.42
CA GLU A 605 2.30 -4.88 -21.56
C GLU A 605 1.95 -4.22 -22.89
N THR A 606 1.21 -4.94 -23.74
CA THR A 606 0.71 -4.41 -25.01
C THR A 606 -0.79 -4.57 -25.10
N THR A 607 -1.48 -3.61 -25.68
CA THR A 607 -2.91 -3.75 -25.97
C THR A 607 -3.13 -4.94 -26.89
N CYS A 608 -4.11 -5.79 -26.55
CA CYS A 608 -4.44 -6.94 -27.40
C CYS A 608 -4.99 -6.46 -28.75
N GLU A 609 -4.27 -6.79 -29.84
CA GLU A 609 -4.66 -6.39 -31.20
C GLU A 609 -5.99 -7.01 -31.63
N ASP A 610 -6.27 -8.27 -31.24
CA ASP A 610 -7.48 -9.01 -31.63
C ASP A 610 -8.76 -8.36 -31.12
N CYS A 611 -8.76 -7.86 -29.89
CA CYS A 611 -9.95 -7.21 -29.32
C CYS A 611 -9.81 -5.69 -29.18
N GLY A 612 -8.69 -5.10 -29.55
CA GLY A 612 -8.42 -3.67 -29.37
C GLY A 612 -8.62 -3.19 -27.93
N GLY A 613 -8.20 -3.98 -26.93
CA GLY A 613 -8.40 -3.69 -25.52
C GLY A 613 -9.79 -4.01 -24.96
N LYS A 614 -10.76 -4.36 -25.79
CA LYS A 614 -12.19 -4.51 -25.40
C LYS A 614 -12.50 -5.78 -24.58
N ARG A 615 -11.55 -6.70 -24.39
CA ARG A 615 -11.64 -7.90 -23.54
C ARG A 615 -12.58 -9.02 -24.03
N PHE A 616 -13.44 -8.78 -25.01
CA PHE A 616 -14.45 -9.71 -25.52
C PHE A 616 -14.15 -10.15 -26.94
N GLY A 617 -14.61 -11.34 -27.32
CA GLY A 617 -14.54 -11.82 -28.69
C GLY A 617 -15.39 -10.98 -29.65
N ALA A 618 -15.01 -10.87 -30.92
CA ALA A 618 -15.68 -10.03 -31.92
C ALA A 618 -17.19 -10.37 -32.10
N SER A 619 -17.56 -11.63 -31.98
CA SER A 619 -18.96 -12.05 -32.02
C SER A 619 -19.79 -11.55 -30.85
N VAL A 620 -19.21 -11.42 -29.67
CA VAL A 620 -19.88 -10.91 -28.45
C VAL A 620 -20.12 -9.41 -28.57
N LEU A 621 -19.20 -8.69 -29.18
CA LEU A 621 -19.29 -7.23 -29.37
C LEU A 621 -20.40 -6.81 -30.35
N GLN A 622 -21.05 -7.75 -31.05
CA GLN A 622 -22.20 -7.49 -31.93
C GLN A 622 -23.54 -7.38 -31.16
N TYR A 623 -23.63 -8.01 -29.97
CA TYR A 623 -24.83 -7.95 -29.16
C TYR A 623 -25.03 -6.56 -28.54
N ARG A 624 -26.27 -6.08 -28.55
CA ARG A 624 -26.63 -4.74 -28.09
C ARG A 624 -27.69 -4.77 -26.99
N LEU A 625 -27.60 -3.80 -26.10
CA LEU A 625 -28.67 -3.43 -25.16
C LEU A 625 -28.81 -1.90 -25.27
N GLY A 626 -29.99 -1.35 -25.56
CA GLY A 626 -30.15 0.09 -25.76
C GLY A 626 -29.13 0.70 -26.73
N GLY A 627 -28.80 -0.02 -27.83
CA GLY A 627 -27.85 0.42 -28.85
C GLY A 627 -26.36 0.22 -28.54
N ARG A 628 -25.95 -0.14 -27.31
CA ARG A 628 -24.53 -0.30 -26.90
C ARG A 628 -24.14 -1.76 -26.72
N SER A 629 -22.90 -2.10 -27.07
CA SER A 629 -22.25 -3.39 -26.73
C SER A 629 -21.83 -3.43 -25.26
N ILE A 630 -21.50 -4.64 -24.77
CA ILE A 630 -21.00 -4.80 -23.39
C ILE A 630 -19.70 -4.03 -23.14
N ALA A 631 -18.80 -3.94 -24.13
CA ALA A 631 -17.57 -3.16 -24.02
C ALA A 631 -17.87 -1.67 -23.92
N GLU A 632 -18.72 -1.13 -24.81
CA GLU A 632 -19.14 0.27 -24.77
C GLU A 632 -19.87 0.65 -23.46
N VAL A 633 -20.58 -0.31 -22.84
CA VAL A 633 -21.18 -0.11 -21.52
C VAL A 633 -20.12 -0.10 -20.42
N LEU A 634 -19.10 -0.96 -20.49
CA LEU A 634 -18.01 -0.96 -19.52
C LEU A 634 -17.08 0.26 -19.66
N ASP A 635 -17.08 0.92 -20.80
CA ASP A 635 -16.33 2.17 -21.03
C ASP A 635 -17.10 3.42 -20.53
N LEU A 636 -18.37 3.27 -20.12
CA LEU A 636 -19.12 4.35 -19.49
C LEU A 636 -18.55 4.70 -18.12
N THR A 637 -18.62 5.98 -17.77
CA THR A 637 -18.46 6.38 -16.37
C THR A 637 -19.63 5.87 -15.53
N VAL A 638 -19.46 5.76 -14.21
CA VAL A 638 -20.53 5.37 -13.29
C VAL A 638 -21.74 6.29 -13.44
N ALA A 639 -21.56 7.61 -13.54
CA ALA A 639 -22.64 8.58 -13.70
C ALA A 639 -23.34 8.47 -15.06
N ASP A 640 -22.59 8.19 -16.14
CA ASP A 640 -23.19 7.97 -17.46
C ASP A 640 -23.93 6.65 -17.51
N ALA A 641 -23.41 5.61 -16.86
CA ALA A 641 -24.06 4.31 -16.75
C ALA A 641 -25.35 4.38 -15.91
N GLU A 642 -25.37 5.17 -14.84
CA GLU A 642 -26.57 5.40 -14.05
C GLU A 642 -27.70 5.97 -14.92
N ARG A 643 -27.39 7.02 -15.71
CA ARG A 643 -28.34 7.61 -16.67
C ARG A 643 -28.76 6.63 -17.77
N TYR A 644 -27.80 5.88 -18.32
CA TYR A 644 -28.05 4.88 -19.35
C TYR A 644 -28.99 3.77 -18.85
N PHE A 645 -28.82 3.25 -17.66
CA PHE A 645 -29.69 2.21 -17.11
C PHE A 645 -31.00 2.73 -16.51
N ALA A 646 -31.19 4.04 -16.44
CA ALA A 646 -32.47 4.67 -16.16
C ALA A 646 -33.38 4.78 -17.41
N ASP A 647 -32.78 4.78 -18.63
CA ASP A 647 -33.48 4.91 -19.91
C ASP A 647 -34.37 3.66 -20.17
N PRO A 648 -35.61 3.84 -20.68
CA PRO A 648 -36.54 2.75 -20.95
C PRO A 648 -36.00 1.61 -21.82
N GLU A 649 -35.12 1.91 -22.81
CA GLU A 649 -34.58 0.93 -23.76
C GLU A 649 -33.47 0.06 -23.14
N SER A 650 -32.79 0.55 -22.10
CA SER A 650 -31.69 -0.12 -21.41
C SER A 650 -31.91 -0.33 -19.92
N LYS A 651 -33.16 -0.17 -19.46
CA LYS A 651 -33.52 -0.16 -18.05
C LYS A 651 -33.14 -1.44 -17.29
N VAL A 652 -32.29 -1.28 -16.25
CA VAL A 652 -31.86 -2.35 -15.33
C VAL A 652 -31.91 -1.83 -13.88
N PRO A 653 -33.06 -1.93 -13.18
CA PRO A 653 -33.21 -1.33 -11.84
C PRO A 653 -32.18 -1.78 -10.81
N ALA A 654 -31.77 -3.06 -10.87
CA ALA A 654 -30.73 -3.59 -9.98
C ALA A 654 -29.35 -2.98 -10.24
N ALA A 655 -29.01 -2.70 -11.51
CA ALA A 655 -27.78 -2.00 -11.85
C ALA A 655 -27.84 -0.53 -11.41
N GLN A 656 -28.97 0.14 -11.66
CA GLN A 656 -29.20 1.52 -11.28
C GLN A 656 -29.01 1.74 -9.77
N LYS A 657 -29.56 0.85 -8.93
CA LYS A 657 -29.39 0.93 -7.47
C LYS A 657 -27.92 0.90 -7.03
N ILE A 658 -27.11 0.03 -7.65
CA ILE A 658 -25.66 -0.06 -7.34
C ILE A 658 -24.94 1.20 -7.82
N LEU A 659 -25.26 1.67 -9.03
CA LEU A 659 -24.66 2.86 -9.63
C LEU A 659 -24.97 4.12 -8.83
N SER A 660 -26.22 4.32 -8.37
CA SER A 660 -26.58 5.44 -7.49
C SER A 660 -25.73 5.45 -6.21
N ARG A 661 -25.49 4.29 -5.59
CA ARG A 661 -24.61 4.20 -4.43
C ARG A 661 -23.15 4.57 -4.76
N MET A 662 -22.66 4.19 -5.95
CA MET A 662 -21.33 4.58 -6.40
C MET A 662 -21.23 6.09 -6.67
N VAL A 663 -22.29 6.73 -7.16
CA VAL A 663 -22.37 8.19 -7.33
C VAL A 663 -22.41 8.88 -5.97
N GLU A 664 -23.23 8.41 -5.03
CA GLU A 664 -23.35 8.95 -3.67
C GLU A 664 -22.01 8.99 -2.91
N VAL A 665 -21.14 7.97 -3.12
CA VAL A 665 -19.79 7.96 -2.52
C VAL A 665 -18.75 8.77 -3.35
N GLY A 666 -19.17 9.54 -4.35
CA GLY A 666 -18.28 10.39 -5.14
C GLY A 666 -17.45 9.66 -6.20
N LEU A 667 -17.89 8.48 -6.67
CA LEU A 667 -17.20 7.70 -7.71
C LEU A 667 -17.84 7.83 -9.10
N GLY A 668 -18.65 8.85 -9.33
CA GLY A 668 -19.38 9.06 -10.59
C GLY A 668 -18.49 9.15 -11.83
N TYR A 669 -17.25 9.56 -11.68
CA TYR A 669 -16.29 9.71 -12.77
C TYR A 669 -15.54 8.43 -13.16
N LEU A 670 -15.52 7.40 -12.30
CA LEU A 670 -14.82 6.14 -12.60
C LEU A 670 -15.46 5.42 -13.78
N THR A 671 -14.64 4.79 -14.64
CA THR A 671 -15.13 3.91 -15.70
C THR A 671 -15.47 2.54 -15.13
N LEU A 672 -16.60 1.94 -15.55
CA LEU A 672 -17.04 0.64 -15.04
C LEU A 672 -16.01 -0.48 -15.28
N GLY A 673 -15.31 -0.44 -16.42
CA GLY A 673 -14.31 -1.42 -16.84
C GLY A 673 -12.89 -1.12 -16.40
N GLN A 674 -12.61 -0.02 -15.69
CA GLN A 674 -11.27 0.36 -15.24
C GLN A 674 -10.64 -0.72 -14.36
N PRO A 675 -9.37 -1.11 -14.56
CA PRO A 675 -8.71 -2.08 -13.67
C PRO A 675 -8.66 -1.58 -12.22
N LEU A 676 -8.96 -2.44 -11.25
CA LEU A 676 -8.90 -2.06 -9.83
C LEU A 676 -7.49 -1.65 -9.36
N THR A 677 -6.47 -2.09 -10.07
CA THR A 677 -5.06 -1.76 -9.78
C THR A 677 -4.71 -0.29 -10.07
N THR A 678 -5.49 0.38 -10.92
CA THR A 678 -5.29 1.80 -11.27
C THR A 678 -5.98 2.76 -10.31
N LEU A 679 -6.80 2.25 -9.38
CA LEU A 679 -7.52 3.06 -8.40
C LEU A 679 -6.57 3.58 -7.31
N SER A 680 -6.77 4.85 -6.93
CA SER A 680 -6.13 5.43 -5.75
C SER A 680 -6.59 4.77 -4.44
N GLY A 681 -5.89 5.03 -3.32
CA GLY A 681 -6.28 4.53 -1.99
C GLY A 681 -7.70 4.94 -1.61
N GLY A 682 -8.02 6.21 -1.76
CA GLY A 682 -9.35 6.76 -1.46
C GLY A 682 -10.45 6.23 -2.38
N GLU A 683 -10.18 6.06 -3.69
CA GLU A 683 -11.14 5.46 -4.63
C GLU A 683 -11.46 4.00 -4.25
N ARG A 684 -10.44 3.22 -3.90
CA ARG A 684 -10.63 1.83 -3.42
C ARG A 684 -11.49 1.78 -2.17
N GLN A 685 -11.25 2.66 -1.21
CA GLN A 685 -12.02 2.74 0.02
C GLN A 685 -13.48 3.09 -0.24
N ARG A 686 -13.74 4.13 -1.03
CA ARG A 686 -15.10 4.51 -1.42
C ARG A 686 -15.82 3.41 -2.21
N LEU A 687 -15.09 2.67 -3.07
CA LEU A 687 -15.66 1.52 -3.78
C LEU A 687 -16.02 0.37 -2.83
N LYS A 688 -15.20 0.11 -1.81
CA LYS A 688 -15.54 -0.86 -0.73
C LYS A 688 -16.79 -0.42 0.03
N LEU A 689 -16.88 0.87 0.37
CA LEU A 689 -18.04 1.43 1.04
C LEU A 689 -19.30 1.27 0.20
N ALA A 690 -19.28 1.65 -1.09
CA ALA A 690 -20.39 1.47 -2.01
C ALA A 690 -20.88 0.01 -2.08
N ALA A 691 -19.94 -0.94 -2.16
CA ALA A 691 -20.28 -2.37 -2.18
C ALA A 691 -20.97 -2.81 -0.89
N ARG A 692 -20.51 -2.36 0.29
CA ARG A 692 -21.12 -2.68 1.58
C ARG A 692 -22.50 -2.05 1.79
N LEU A 693 -22.72 -0.85 1.27
CA LEU A 693 -24.02 -0.17 1.32
C LEU A 693 -25.09 -0.85 0.45
N THR A 694 -24.69 -1.70 -0.50
CA THR A 694 -25.62 -2.47 -1.33
C THR A 694 -26.05 -3.78 -0.69
N ASP A 695 -25.32 -4.29 0.33
CA ASP A 695 -25.69 -5.52 1.04
C ASP A 695 -26.98 -5.34 1.85
N THR A 696 -28.01 -6.11 1.50
CA THR A 696 -29.35 -6.06 2.14
C THR A 696 -29.64 -7.31 3.00
N GLY A 697 -28.62 -8.16 3.24
CA GLY A 697 -28.76 -9.46 3.91
C GLY A 697 -28.70 -9.40 5.44
N ALA A 698 -28.69 -10.58 6.08
CA ALA A 698 -28.59 -10.77 7.53
C ALA A 698 -27.28 -10.23 8.15
N ASP A 699 -26.24 -10.04 7.32
CA ASP A 699 -24.92 -9.46 7.71
C ASP A 699 -24.91 -7.92 7.65
N ARG A 700 -26.04 -7.29 7.97
CA ARG A 700 -26.15 -5.83 7.94
C ARG A 700 -25.27 -5.21 9.04
N ALA A 701 -24.21 -4.52 8.64
CA ALA A 701 -23.35 -3.82 9.58
C ALA A 701 -24.10 -2.72 10.33
N ASP A 702 -23.95 -2.67 11.65
CA ASP A 702 -24.52 -1.64 12.50
C ASP A 702 -23.50 -0.52 12.78
N THR A 703 -22.22 -0.84 12.68
CA THR A 703 -21.11 0.09 12.89
C THR A 703 -20.14 0.07 11.71
N PHE A 704 -19.91 1.22 11.11
CA PHE A 704 -18.91 1.44 10.08
C PHE A 704 -17.69 2.12 10.67
N VAL A 705 -16.50 1.57 10.43
CA VAL A 705 -15.22 2.20 10.75
C VAL A 705 -14.55 2.58 9.43
N LEU A 706 -14.27 3.87 9.24
CA LEU A 706 -13.65 4.43 8.05
C LEU A 706 -12.27 4.98 8.38
N ASP A 707 -11.24 4.55 7.65
CA ASP A 707 -9.87 4.98 7.86
C ASP A 707 -9.47 6.05 6.85
N GLU A 708 -9.36 7.32 7.28
CA GLU A 708 -9.02 8.51 6.49
C GLU A 708 -9.86 8.64 5.20
N PRO A 709 -11.21 8.70 5.27
CA PRO A 709 -12.06 8.71 4.09
C PRO A 709 -11.95 9.99 3.23
N THR A 710 -11.34 11.07 3.74
CA THR A 710 -11.07 12.29 2.97
C THR A 710 -9.85 12.20 2.07
N THR A 711 -9.10 11.10 2.12
CA THR A 711 -7.90 10.89 1.31
C THR A 711 -8.19 11.04 -0.19
N GLY A 712 -7.42 11.90 -0.89
CA GLY A 712 -7.56 12.18 -2.31
C GLY A 712 -8.83 12.94 -2.69
N LEU A 713 -9.58 13.48 -1.72
CA LEU A 713 -10.74 14.34 -1.98
C LEU A 713 -10.33 15.81 -2.11
N HIS A 714 -10.87 16.44 -3.14
CA HIS A 714 -10.84 17.89 -3.23
C HIS A 714 -11.74 18.52 -2.14
N LEU A 715 -11.43 19.74 -1.73
CA LEU A 715 -12.17 20.48 -0.69
C LEU A 715 -13.69 20.51 -0.94
N ALA A 716 -14.11 20.64 -2.21
CA ALA A 716 -15.53 20.65 -2.59
C ALA A 716 -16.21 19.28 -2.38
N ASP A 717 -15.47 18.18 -2.46
CA ASP A 717 -16.02 16.83 -2.36
C ASP A 717 -16.17 16.37 -0.90
N VAL A 718 -15.50 17.06 0.04
CA VAL A 718 -15.58 16.73 1.48
C VAL A 718 -17.01 16.89 2.00
N GLN A 719 -17.76 17.91 1.53
CA GLN A 719 -19.15 18.10 1.94
C GLN A 719 -20.04 16.91 1.53
N HIS A 720 -19.89 16.39 0.32
CA HIS A 720 -20.65 15.20 -0.11
C HIS A 720 -20.34 13.98 0.76
N LEU A 721 -19.08 13.84 1.20
CA LEU A 721 -18.72 12.78 2.15
C LEU A 721 -19.42 12.98 3.49
N LEU A 722 -19.46 14.20 4.03
CA LEU A 722 -20.13 14.52 5.30
C LEU A 722 -21.63 14.23 5.20
N ASP A 723 -22.27 14.62 4.10
CA ASP A 723 -23.69 14.34 3.85
C ASP A 723 -23.97 12.81 3.82
N LEU A 724 -23.07 12.04 3.22
CA LEU A 724 -23.14 10.57 3.22
C LEU A 724 -23.02 9.98 4.63
N LEU A 725 -22.04 10.46 5.43
CA LEU A 725 -21.84 9.99 6.80
C LEU A 725 -23.05 10.32 7.68
N ASP A 726 -23.60 11.52 7.55
CA ASP A 726 -24.84 11.91 8.21
C ASP A 726 -26.02 11.02 7.80
N GLY A 727 -26.16 10.73 6.50
CA GLY A 727 -27.19 9.81 6.00
C GLY A 727 -27.09 8.39 6.58
N LEU A 728 -25.87 7.90 6.87
CA LEU A 728 -25.68 6.61 7.54
C LEU A 728 -26.12 6.67 9.00
N VAL A 729 -25.75 7.74 9.71
CA VAL A 729 -26.15 7.94 11.12
C VAL A 729 -27.68 8.12 11.24
N ASP A 730 -28.28 8.90 10.35
CA ASP A 730 -29.73 9.12 10.31
C ASP A 730 -30.51 7.84 9.96
N ALA A 731 -29.87 6.92 9.20
CA ALA A 731 -30.39 5.56 8.97
C ALA A 731 -30.23 4.61 10.19
N GLY A 732 -29.77 5.13 11.34
CA GLY A 732 -29.61 4.40 12.59
C GLY A 732 -28.31 3.62 12.74
N ARG A 733 -27.26 3.95 11.94
CA ARG A 733 -25.94 3.34 11.99
C ARG A 733 -25.01 4.12 12.92
N SER A 734 -23.99 3.45 13.43
CA SER A 734 -22.85 4.09 14.09
C SER A 734 -21.74 4.30 13.08
N VAL A 735 -21.12 5.45 13.05
CA VAL A 735 -20.02 5.77 12.15
C VAL A 735 -18.82 6.24 12.96
N ILE A 736 -17.72 5.49 12.89
CA ILE A 736 -16.43 5.81 13.51
C ILE A 736 -15.46 6.17 12.38
N VAL A 737 -14.88 7.35 12.44
CA VAL A 737 -13.96 7.83 11.40
C VAL A 737 -12.60 8.12 12.02
N ILE A 738 -11.55 7.45 11.53
CA ILE A 738 -10.17 7.84 11.84
C ILE A 738 -9.83 8.99 10.90
N GLU A 739 -9.61 10.19 11.42
CA GLU A 739 -9.46 11.37 10.56
C GLU A 739 -8.61 12.48 11.19
N HIS A 740 -7.99 13.26 10.28
CA HIS A 740 -7.23 14.46 10.60
C HIS A 740 -7.78 15.72 9.92
N HIS A 741 -8.77 15.56 9.04
CA HIS A 741 -9.35 16.66 8.30
C HIS A 741 -10.23 17.52 9.21
N GLN A 742 -9.88 18.81 9.34
CA GLN A 742 -10.48 19.73 10.32
C GLN A 742 -11.98 19.94 10.08
N ALA A 743 -12.45 19.95 8.83
CA ALA A 743 -13.89 20.06 8.53
C ALA A 743 -14.67 18.82 9.02
N VAL A 744 -14.09 17.62 8.95
CA VAL A 744 -14.72 16.38 9.47
C VAL A 744 -14.77 16.41 10.99
N MET A 745 -13.68 16.86 11.64
CA MET A 745 -13.65 17.02 13.08
C MET A 745 -14.66 18.07 13.58
N ALA A 746 -14.78 19.21 12.88
CA ALA A 746 -15.75 20.25 13.21
C ALA A 746 -17.22 19.78 13.07
N HIS A 747 -17.46 18.83 12.15
CA HIS A 747 -18.78 18.26 11.85
C HIS A 747 -19.14 17.04 12.72
N ALA A 748 -18.20 16.48 13.46
CA ALA A 748 -18.41 15.32 14.31
C ALA A 748 -19.45 15.55 15.42
N ASP A 749 -20.11 14.48 15.89
CA ASP A 749 -20.91 14.51 17.11
C ASP A 749 -20.02 14.30 18.35
N TRP A 750 -18.96 13.48 18.22
CA TRP A 750 -18.01 13.16 19.27
C TRP A 750 -16.59 13.02 18.75
N ILE A 751 -15.62 13.43 19.52
CA ILE A 751 -14.20 13.29 19.21
C ILE A 751 -13.50 12.51 20.32
N ILE A 752 -12.65 11.56 19.92
CA ILE A 752 -11.70 10.87 20.78
C ILE A 752 -10.31 11.20 20.25
N ASP A 753 -9.49 11.90 21.05
CA ASP A 753 -8.14 12.32 20.65
C ASP A 753 -7.08 11.47 21.36
N LEU A 754 -6.22 10.79 20.58
CA LEU A 754 -5.11 10.00 21.10
C LEU A 754 -3.80 10.77 21.04
N GLY A 755 -3.04 10.69 22.13
CA GLY A 755 -1.77 11.40 22.25
C GLY A 755 -1.03 11.02 23.53
N PRO A 756 -0.29 11.99 24.13
CA PRO A 756 -0.02 13.36 23.64
C PRO A 756 0.96 13.43 22.46
N GLY A 757 1.77 12.40 22.24
CA GLY A 757 2.79 12.30 21.21
C GLY A 757 2.63 11.05 20.33
N ALA A 758 3.74 10.60 19.76
CA ALA A 758 3.82 9.45 18.86
C ALA A 758 4.68 8.34 19.47
N GLY A 759 4.47 7.09 19.04
CA GLY A 759 5.22 5.94 19.55
C GLY A 759 5.05 5.76 21.07
N HIS A 760 6.16 5.60 21.79
CA HIS A 760 6.11 5.46 23.27
C HIS A 760 5.68 6.73 24.01
N ASP A 761 5.64 7.91 23.36
CA ASP A 761 5.11 9.15 23.93
C ASP A 761 3.61 9.32 23.70
N GLY A 762 3.00 8.39 22.96
CA GLY A 762 1.58 8.32 22.65
C GLY A 762 0.85 7.23 23.44
N GLY A 763 -0.23 6.72 22.83
CA GLY A 763 -0.96 5.56 23.31
C GLY A 763 -1.91 5.82 24.47
N LEU A 764 -2.34 7.07 24.67
CA LEU A 764 -3.32 7.45 25.70
C LEU A 764 -4.47 8.22 25.05
N VAL A 765 -5.67 8.14 25.62
CA VAL A 765 -6.76 9.06 25.32
C VAL A 765 -6.48 10.35 26.07
N VAL A 766 -6.30 11.46 25.35
CA VAL A 766 -5.99 12.78 25.92
C VAL A 766 -7.20 13.71 25.94
N PHE A 767 -8.23 13.37 25.18
CA PHE A 767 -9.51 14.05 25.19
C PHE A 767 -10.62 13.13 24.66
N GLU A 768 -11.80 13.24 25.25
CA GLU A 768 -13.06 12.71 24.74
C GLU A 768 -14.19 13.71 25.02
N GLY A 769 -15.04 13.99 24.03
CA GLY A 769 -16.08 14.99 24.13
C GLY A 769 -16.55 15.52 22.77
N THR A 770 -17.34 16.59 22.80
CA THR A 770 -17.82 17.27 21.58
C THR A 770 -16.72 18.13 20.95
N PRO A 771 -16.82 18.43 19.62
CA PRO A 771 -15.91 19.38 18.98
C PRO A 771 -15.85 20.76 19.67
N ALA A 772 -16.98 21.24 20.19
CA ALA A 772 -17.08 22.51 20.88
C ALA A 772 -16.27 22.50 22.20
N GLU A 773 -16.32 21.40 22.96
CA GLU A 773 -15.54 21.23 24.19
C GLU A 773 -14.05 21.14 23.90
N LEU A 774 -13.65 20.43 22.83
CA LEU A 774 -12.26 20.35 22.39
C LEU A 774 -11.68 21.73 22.04
N VAL A 775 -12.43 22.53 21.28
CA VAL A 775 -12.05 23.90 20.89
C VAL A 775 -11.99 24.82 22.09
N ALA A 776 -12.96 24.76 23.02
CA ALA A 776 -12.97 25.57 24.24
C ALA A 776 -11.80 25.24 25.19
N GLY A 777 -11.44 23.95 25.27
CA GLY A 777 -10.39 23.49 26.17
C GLY A 777 -8.97 23.75 25.67
N GLN A 778 -8.71 23.59 24.37
CA GLN A 778 -7.41 23.73 23.69
C GLN A 778 -6.24 23.03 24.40
N THR A 779 -6.52 21.95 25.12
CA THR A 779 -5.54 21.22 25.93
C THR A 779 -4.63 20.32 25.09
N THR A 780 -5.11 19.92 23.91
CA THR A 780 -4.39 19.02 23.00
C THR A 780 -3.88 19.76 21.77
N LEU A 781 -2.96 19.14 21.01
CA LEU A 781 -2.52 19.66 19.70
C LEU A 781 -3.70 19.75 18.74
N THR A 782 -4.56 18.74 18.72
CA THR A 782 -5.78 18.72 17.89
C THR A 782 -6.70 19.87 18.22
N GLY A 783 -6.96 20.12 19.53
CA GLY A 783 -7.82 21.19 19.98
C GLY A 783 -7.32 22.58 19.58
N LYS A 784 -6.02 22.82 19.68
CA LYS A 784 -5.40 24.09 19.24
C LYS A 784 -5.58 24.34 17.75
N HIS A 785 -5.24 23.35 16.91
CA HIS A 785 -5.37 23.47 15.46
C HIS A 785 -6.83 23.56 15.00
N LEU A 786 -7.75 22.84 15.65
CA LEU A 786 -9.17 22.95 15.33
C LEU A 786 -9.72 24.33 15.71
N ALA A 787 -9.30 24.91 16.85
CA ALA A 787 -9.67 26.25 17.27
C ALA A 787 -9.18 27.31 16.27
N GLU A 788 -7.93 27.20 15.81
CA GLU A 788 -7.37 28.07 14.77
C GLU A 788 -8.17 27.95 13.45
N TYR A 789 -8.60 26.74 13.10
CA TYR A 789 -9.35 26.47 11.85
C TYR A 789 -10.76 27.10 11.88
N VAL A 790 -11.50 26.95 12.97
CA VAL A 790 -12.90 27.46 13.07
C VAL A 790 -12.99 28.91 13.50
N GLY A 791 -11.92 29.47 14.07
CA GLY A 791 -11.84 30.85 14.53
C GLY A 791 -11.21 31.83 13.52
N GLY A 792 -10.71 31.35 12.37
CA GLY A 792 -9.99 32.10 11.34
C GLY A 792 -10.88 32.80 10.33
#